data_9caa2815e0107f55880215832ade4df9
#
_entry.id   9caa2815e0107f55880215832ade4df9
#
_cell.length_a   1.000
_cell.length_b   1.000
_cell.length_c   1.000
_cell.angle_alpha   90.00
_cell.angle_beta   90.00
_cell.angle_gamma   90.00
#
_symmetry.space_group_name_H-M   'P 1'
#
loop_
_entity.id
_entity.type
_entity.pdbx_description
1 polymer ?
#
loop_
_entity_poly.entity_id
_entity_poly.type
_entity_poly.pdbx_seq_one_letter_code
_entity_poly.pdbx_strand_id
1 'polypeptide(L)'
;MRGTRWLLLVAIVVILCGVGLTYRAQRRALRARAPARPQALPEELSSQGEKLQYSERNENTHCKTADIQASSIRQVKDASRIDLTDVTLKLYHNCAATYDLAKSAAAAYYPAEHRLYSEGAVEITRGIPAEGQPAHTPVSIKSSGGVTFDTTTGRVETERPCTFAFQTGDGEAVGAFYDPNAHDLLMKSDVKLDWKSQRPNAKPMKIEAGSLEYRESESQIWLKPWGRLTRENTVVEGENALVTIQEAADGHKVIRKVVADNGHGVDTYPNRKVQYSAGQVWVDYDDAGLVQKITAQSNAQLVSTSASSETQVAADHFDLDFETQGGESALAHVTGTGHGTVTSKPLAAPGAVAGETHVLRSEVLEMKMRPGGHEIDNVVTHGPGTLEFLPNAPVEHHRTLDGKDMLIAYGAQNHIQSFRATDARTRTDPTADERKRNRAVSTTSSRELLAHFDPQTSRMSSMEQAGDFAYEEGEHKARAAKASLDEGQNVILLETGARVADATGSTSADRIRLDQRTGDFTAAGGVTSSRLPDKDEKKNSQMLSGDEPLQAQARKMESTNHNRTIHYEGGATMWQGANRIQADAIDVDREKRGLQADGNVVTWLWEQPRNDAATATSPPVLTVVRAPHLVYADDTRLAVYTGGVLLTRGVLRVKSRELRAYLAESGADSRLDKAFADGAVEIVQSPPDRTRNGSAEHAEYYTADQKVILRGGRPKLIEVKGPTKDTTEGNELTYFANDDRLLVNGASSRPATSQIHKGK
;
A
#
# COMPACT_ATOMS: atom_id res chain seq x y z
N MET A 1 -28.98 -17.74 -21.95
CA MET A 1 -27.87 -17.64 -22.93
C MET A 1 -27.24 -18.98 -23.34
N ARG A 2 -27.71 -20.12 -22.86
CA ARG A 2 -27.00 -21.41 -22.98
C ARG A 2 -27.53 -22.39 -24.00
N GLY A 3 -28.83 -22.42 -24.23
CA GLY A 3 -29.43 -23.38 -25.15
C GLY A 3 -29.11 -23.12 -26.62
N THR A 4 -28.82 -21.90 -26.96
CA THR A 4 -28.79 -21.42 -28.33
C THR A 4 -27.49 -21.61 -29.09
N ARG A 5 -26.36 -21.60 -28.39
CA ARG A 5 -25.07 -21.98 -29.03
C ARG A 5 -25.07 -23.43 -29.46
N TRP A 6 -25.78 -24.23 -28.72
CA TRP A 6 -25.89 -25.66 -28.97
C TRP A 6 -26.83 -25.96 -30.12
N LEU A 7 -27.97 -25.25 -30.21
CA LEU A 7 -28.91 -25.41 -31.33
C LEU A 7 -28.26 -25.16 -32.70
N LEU A 8 -27.34 -24.20 -32.75
CA LEU A 8 -26.64 -23.89 -33.98
C LEU A 8 -25.69 -25.00 -34.44
N LEU A 9 -24.86 -25.47 -33.56
CA LEU A 9 -23.91 -26.54 -33.89
C LEU A 9 -24.62 -27.87 -34.18
N VAL A 10 -25.60 -28.21 -33.38
CA VAL A 10 -26.44 -29.38 -33.61
C VAL A 10 -27.21 -29.22 -34.94
N ALA A 11 -27.60 -28.02 -35.29
CA ALA A 11 -28.32 -27.73 -36.54
C ALA A 11 -27.46 -27.99 -37.79
N ILE A 12 -26.26 -27.46 -37.84
CA ILE A 12 -25.32 -27.68 -38.94
C ILE A 12 -24.99 -29.16 -39.04
N VAL A 13 -24.71 -29.82 -37.91
CA VAL A 13 -24.35 -31.24 -37.86
C VAL A 13 -25.46 -32.15 -38.42
N VAL A 14 -26.69 -31.97 -38.00
CA VAL A 14 -27.78 -32.86 -38.43
C VAL A 14 -28.15 -32.66 -39.91
N ILE A 15 -28.06 -31.42 -40.43
CA ILE A 15 -28.32 -31.15 -41.84
C ILE A 15 -27.33 -31.95 -42.73
N LEU A 16 -26.06 -31.84 -42.35
CA LEU A 16 -24.99 -32.53 -43.09
C LEU A 16 -25.11 -34.05 -42.94
N CYS A 17 -25.50 -34.58 -41.75
CA CYS A 17 -25.79 -36.03 -41.57
C CYS A 17 -26.96 -36.52 -42.42
N GLY A 18 -28.01 -35.77 -42.44
CA GLY A 18 -29.22 -36.16 -43.16
C GLY A 18 -28.95 -36.37 -44.63
N VAL A 19 -28.28 -35.43 -45.30
CA VAL A 19 -27.95 -35.49 -46.72
C VAL A 19 -27.07 -36.74 -47.04
N GLY A 20 -26.13 -37.08 -46.19
CA GLY A 20 -25.25 -38.24 -46.37
C GLY A 20 -25.97 -39.60 -46.25
N LEU A 21 -26.91 -39.71 -45.27
CA LEU A 21 -27.62 -40.98 -45.02
C LEU A 21 -28.58 -41.37 -46.15
N THR A 22 -29.32 -40.40 -46.68
CA THR A 22 -30.31 -40.69 -47.72
C THR A 22 -29.70 -41.06 -49.06
N TYR A 23 -28.55 -40.49 -49.35
CA TYR A 23 -27.85 -40.85 -50.59
C TYR A 23 -27.34 -42.30 -50.53
N ARG A 24 -26.88 -42.79 -49.38
CA ARG A 24 -26.49 -44.20 -49.17
C ARG A 24 -27.68 -45.15 -49.39
N ALA A 25 -28.81 -44.79 -48.84
CA ALA A 25 -30.01 -45.59 -48.92
C ALA A 25 -30.55 -45.68 -50.38
N GLN A 26 -30.51 -44.58 -51.11
CA GLN A 26 -30.91 -44.54 -52.54
C GLN A 26 -30.02 -45.43 -53.40
N ARG A 27 -28.72 -45.45 -53.18
CA ARG A 27 -27.80 -46.28 -53.95
C ARG A 27 -28.01 -47.78 -53.73
N ARG A 28 -28.43 -48.21 -52.52
CA ARG A 28 -28.77 -49.62 -52.23
C ARG A 28 -30.04 -50.04 -52.96
N ALA A 29 -31.06 -49.19 -52.98
CA ALA A 29 -32.32 -49.48 -53.65
C ALA A 29 -32.21 -49.47 -55.18
N LEU A 30 -31.41 -48.59 -55.77
CA LEU A 30 -31.09 -48.60 -57.20
C LEU A 30 -30.33 -49.85 -57.63
N ARG A 31 -29.50 -50.44 -56.79
CA ARG A 31 -28.84 -51.72 -57.05
C ARG A 31 -29.73 -52.94 -56.92
N ALA A 32 -30.75 -52.90 -56.05
CA ALA A 32 -31.74 -53.97 -55.88
C ALA A 32 -32.80 -54.05 -57.00
N ARG A 33 -33.01 -52.95 -57.69
CA ARG A 33 -33.89 -52.89 -58.89
C ARG A 33 -33.00 -52.83 -60.13
N ALA A 34 -32.44 -53.96 -60.54
CA ALA A 34 -31.88 -54.06 -61.88
C ALA A 34 -33.08 -53.88 -62.90
N PRO A 35 -33.15 -52.82 -63.65
CA PRO A 35 -34.20 -52.69 -64.65
C PRO A 35 -33.94 -53.71 -65.76
N ALA A 36 -35.03 -54.27 -66.28
CA ALA A 36 -35.00 -55.00 -67.53
C ALA A 36 -34.24 -54.17 -68.58
N ARG A 37 -33.33 -54.80 -69.34
CA ARG A 37 -32.50 -54.13 -70.37
C ARG A 37 -33.38 -53.20 -71.22
N PRO A 38 -33.09 -51.88 -71.17
CA PRO A 38 -33.75 -50.97 -72.10
C PRO A 38 -33.34 -51.28 -73.54
N GLN A 39 -34.21 -51.14 -74.46
CA GLN A 39 -33.95 -51.17 -75.93
C GLN A 39 -32.86 -50.09 -76.23
N ALA A 40 -31.97 -50.44 -77.16
CA ALA A 40 -30.86 -49.58 -77.56
C ALA A 40 -31.36 -48.20 -78.03
N LEU A 41 -30.96 -47.17 -77.32
CA LEU A 41 -31.12 -45.77 -77.70
C LEU A 41 -30.05 -45.33 -78.71
N PRO A 42 -30.33 -44.34 -79.61
CA PRO A 42 -29.36 -43.83 -80.60
C PRO A 42 -28.06 -43.30 -79.95
N GLU A 43 -27.00 -43.33 -80.73
CA GLU A 43 -25.58 -43.19 -80.28
C GLU A 43 -25.18 -41.92 -79.47
N GLU A 44 -26.04 -40.92 -79.40
CA GLU A 44 -25.71 -39.64 -78.71
C GLU A 44 -26.73 -39.25 -77.62
N LEU A 45 -27.67 -40.09 -77.22
CA LEU A 45 -28.67 -39.71 -76.24
C LEU A 45 -28.28 -40.14 -74.85
N SER A 46 -28.01 -39.11 -73.96
CA SER A 46 -28.08 -39.21 -72.52
C SER A 46 -29.53 -39.61 -72.12
N SER A 47 -29.70 -40.44 -71.10
CA SER A 47 -31.02 -40.61 -70.49
C SER A 47 -31.47 -39.26 -69.95
N GLN A 48 -32.63 -38.74 -70.55
CA GLN A 48 -33.26 -37.53 -70.08
C GLN A 48 -34.54 -37.92 -69.40
N GLY A 49 -34.71 -37.60 -68.17
CA GLY A 49 -35.97 -37.78 -67.43
C GLY A 49 -36.48 -36.43 -66.92
N GLU A 50 -37.75 -36.21 -67.06
CA GLU A 50 -38.46 -35.05 -66.48
C GLU A 50 -39.24 -35.50 -65.25
N LYS A 51 -39.27 -34.63 -64.20
CA LYS A 51 -40.00 -34.83 -62.93
C LYS A 51 -39.65 -36.14 -62.19
N LEU A 52 -38.38 -36.30 -61.83
CA LEU A 52 -38.01 -37.44 -61.05
C LEU A 52 -38.49 -37.25 -59.61
N GLN A 53 -39.18 -38.26 -59.11
CA GLN A 53 -39.41 -38.41 -57.66
C GLN A 53 -38.91 -39.78 -57.20
N TYR A 54 -37.98 -39.82 -56.26
CA TYR A 54 -37.45 -41.02 -55.74
C TYR A 54 -37.58 -41.04 -54.22
N SER A 55 -38.17 -42.11 -53.65
CA SER A 55 -38.38 -42.27 -52.22
C SER A 55 -37.66 -43.52 -51.74
N GLU A 56 -36.96 -43.41 -50.68
CA GLU A 56 -36.26 -44.53 -50.02
C GLU A 56 -36.87 -44.85 -48.64
N ARG A 57 -36.89 -46.12 -48.29
CA ARG A 57 -37.35 -46.59 -46.99
C ARG A 57 -36.34 -47.56 -46.42
N ASN A 58 -36.19 -47.56 -45.10
CA ASN A 58 -35.37 -48.54 -44.39
C ASN A 58 -36.03 -49.91 -44.50
N GLU A 59 -35.26 -50.92 -44.91
CA GLU A 59 -35.79 -52.29 -45.16
C GLU A 59 -36.33 -52.95 -43.89
N ASN A 60 -35.73 -52.65 -42.73
CA ASN A 60 -36.13 -53.26 -41.44
C ASN A 60 -37.29 -52.54 -40.74
N THR A 61 -37.30 -51.22 -40.78
CA THR A 61 -38.28 -50.41 -40.04
C THR A 61 -39.40 -49.92 -40.93
N HIS A 62 -39.31 -50.07 -42.24
CA HIS A 62 -40.25 -49.52 -43.26
C HIS A 62 -40.43 -48.00 -43.19
N CYS A 63 -39.66 -47.31 -42.35
CA CYS A 63 -39.70 -45.86 -42.22
C CYS A 63 -39.11 -45.18 -43.45
N LYS A 64 -39.72 -44.08 -43.87
CA LYS A 64 -39.21 -43.23 -44.96
C LYS A 64 -37.93 -42.58 -44.53
N THR A 65 -36.89 -42.71 -45.38
CA THR A 65 -35.56 -42.19 -45.10
C THR A 65 -35.19 -41.02 -46.00
N ALA A 66 -35.64 -41.02 -47.25
CA ALA A 66 -35.38 -39.93 -48.18
C ALA A 66 -36.44 -39.75 -49.26
N ASP A 67 -36.65 -38.49 -49.67
CA ASP A 67 -37.34 -38.11 -50.93
C ASP A 67 -36.43 -37.17 -51.73
N ILE A 68 -36.12 -37.56 -52.98
CA ILE A 68 -35.41 -36.73 -53.93
C ILE A 68 -36.34 -36.35 -55.05
N GLN A 69 -36.41 -35.07 -55.34
CA GLN A 69 -37.11 -34.52 -56.48
C GLN A 69 -36.11 -33.75 -57.33
N ALA A 70 -36.13 -34.00 -58.65
CA ALA A 70 -35.35 -33.24 -59.62
C ALA A 70 -36.22 -32.93 -60.85
N SER A 71 -36.11 -31.71 -61.36
CA SER A 71 -36.85 -31.32 -62.54
C SER A 71 -36.38 -32.08 -63.83
N SER A 72 -35.06 -32.35 -63.91
CA SER A 72 -34.51 -33.16 -65.00
C SER A 72 -33.27 -33.92 -64.58
N ILE A 73 -32.98 -35.07 -65.22
CA ILE A 73 -31.83 -35.89 -65.18
C ILE A 73 -31.18 -35.94 -66.52
N ARG A 74 -29.89 -35.76 -66.62
CA ARG A 74 -29.11 -35.87 -67.84
C ARG A 74 -27.91 -36.69 -67.65
N GLN A 75 -27.80 -37.80 -68.38
CA GLN A 75 -26.60 -38.64 -68.40
C GLN A 75 -26.04 -38.64 -69.84
N VAL A 76 -24.75 -38.26 -69.94
CA VAL A 76 -24.00 -38.29 -71.21
C VAL A 76 -23.38 -39.68 -71.38
N LYS A 77 -23.41 -40.25 -72.56
CA LYS A 77 -22.81 -41.54 -72.89
C LYS A 77 -21.34 -41.47 -72.61
N ASP A 78 -20.82 -42.45 -71.91
CA ASP A 78 -19.41 -42.53 -71.43
C ASP A 78 -18.96 -41.49 -70.39
N ALA A 79 -19.88 -40.69 -69.87
CA ALA A 79 -19.59 -39.81 -68.79
C ALA A 79 -19.70 -40.52 -67.42
N SER A 80 -18.69 -40.41 -66.59
CA SER A 80 -18.70 -40.89 -65.20
C SER A 80 -19.63 -40.03 -64.29
N ARG A 81 -20.47 -39.14 -64.91
CA ARG A 81 -21.21 -38.10 -64.23
C ARG A 81 -22.69 -38.09 -64.67
N ILE A 82 -23.57 -37.88 -63.69
CA ILE A 82 -25.00 -37.66 -63.89
C ILE A 82 -25.36 -36.26 -63.47
N ASP A 83 -25.89 -35.41 -64.36
CA ASP A 83 -26.33 -34.07 -64.07
C ASP A 83 -27.77 -34.08 -63.61
N LEU A 84 -28.08 -33.39 -62.51
CA LEU A 84 -29.41 -33.20 -61.93
C LEU A 84 -29.75 -31.69 -61.92
N THR A 85 -30.96 -31.32 -62.24
CA THR A 85 -31.42 -29.93 -62.27
C THR A 85 -32.58 -29.75 -61.30
N ASP A 86 -32.64 -28.59 -60.62
CA ASP A 86 -33.68 -28.20 -59.62
C ASP A 86 -33.85 -29.31 -58.57
N VAL A 87 -32.78 -29.62 -57.87
CA VAL A 87 -32.77 -30.71 -56.90
C VAL A 87 -33.36 -30.27 -55.58
N THR A 88 -34.36 -31.02 -55.13
CA THR A 88 -34.92 -30.89 -53.78
C THR A 88 -34.80 -32.24 -53.10
N LEU A 89 -34.08 -32.26 -51.97
CA LEU A 89 -33.84 -33.42 -51.16
C LEU A 89 -34.47 -33.26 -49.80
N LYS A 90 -35.34 -34.19 -49.39
CA LYS A 90 -35.86 -34.30 -48.02
C LYS A 90 -35.23 -35.49 -47.33
N LEU A 91 -34.71 -35.27 -46.17
CA LEU A 91 -34.05 -36.26 -45.34
C LEU A 91 -34.85 -36.46 -44.08
N TYR A 92 -35.35 -37.66 -43.84
CA TYR A 92 -36.25 -37.96 -42.75
C TYR A 92 -35.52 -38.53 -41.54
N HIS A 93 -35.89 -38.08 -40.36
CA HIS A 93 -35.40 -38.52 -39.07
C HIS A 93 -36.51 -39.05 -38.19
N ASN A 94 -36.18 -39.84 -37.17
CA ASN A 94 -37.13 -40.36 -36.20
C ASN A 94 -38.39 -41.00 -36.81
N CYS A 95 -38.20 -41.94 -37.75
CA CYS A 95 -39.27 -42.62 -38.46
C CYS A 95 -40.19 -41.64 -39.24
N ALA A 96 -39.58 -40.67 -39.88
CA ALA A 96 -40.24 -39.61 -40.67
C ALA A 96 -41.02 -38.57 -39.86
N ALA A 97 -40.75 -38.43 -38.54
CA ALA A 97 -41.35 -37.38 -37.71
C ALA A 97 -40.84 -35.97 -38.07
N THR A 98 -39.57 -35.87 -38.47
CA THR A 98 -38.93 -34.61 -38.92
C THR A 98 -38.10 -34.87 -40.18
N TYR A 99 -37.86 -33.82 -40.97
CA TYR A 99 -36.94 -33.90 -42.11
C TYR A 99 -36.12 -32.65 -42.29
N ASP A 100 -34.96 -32.81 -42.93
CA ASP A 100 -34.13 -31.73 -43.40
C ASP A 100 -34.37 -31.56 -44.92
N LEU A 101 -34.43 -30.30 -45.37
CA LEU A 101 -34.71 -29.94 -46.76
C LEU A 101 -33.49 -29.29 -47.39
N ALA A 102 -32.86 -29.93 -48.38
CA ALA A 102 -31.78 -29.36 -49.16
C ALA A 102 -32.29 -29.02 -50.58
N LYS A 103 -31.97 -27.83 -51.09
CA LYS A 103 -32.26 -27.34 -52.42
C LYS A 103 -31.03 -26.87 -53.14
N SER A 104 -30.90 -27.27 -54.43
CA SER A 104 -29.86 -26.78 -55.31
C SER A 104 -30.42 -26.67 -56.73
N ALA A 105 -30.02 -25.64 -57.48
CA ALA A 105 -30.37 -25.48 -58.86
C ALA A 105 -29.78 -26.59 -59.78
N ALA A 106 -28.62 -27.06 -59.44
CA ALA A 106 -27.94 -28.14 -60.18
C ALA A 106 -26.97 -28.94 -59.33
N ALA A 107 -26.85 -30.25 -59.57
CA ALA A 107 -25.87 -31.11 -58.94
C ALA A 107 -25.34 -32.13 -59.93
N ALA A 108 -24.07 -32.53 -59.77
CA ALA A 108 -23.40 -33.60 -60.54
C ALA A 108 -23.08 -34.77 -59.62
N TYR A 109 -23.49 -35.95 -60.02
CA TYR A 109 -23.20 -37.18 -59.32
C TYR A 109 -22.14 -38.01 -60.09
N TYR A 110 -21.14 -38.49 -59.35
CA TYR A 110 -20.05 -39.30 -59.82
C TYR A 110 -20.10 -40.69 -59.17
N PRO A 111 -20.74 -41.67 -59.85
CA PRO A 111 -20.98 -42.97 -59.24
C PRO A 111 -19.72 -43.77 -58.89
N ALA A 112 -18.68 -43.67 -59.70
CA ALA A 112 -17.43 -44.39 -59.48
C ALA A 112 -16.62 -43.85 -58.29
N GLU A 113 -16.80 -42.55 -57.97
CA GLU A 113 -16.15 -41.86 -56.89
C GLU A 113 -17.02 -41.78 -55.62
N HIS A 114 -18.25 -42.27 -55.68
CA HIS A 114 -19.24 -42.13 -54.61
C HIS A 114 -19.45 -40.69 -54.17
N ARG A 115 -19.40 -39.76 -55.12
CA ARG A 115 -19.38 -38.31 -54.86
C ARG A 115 -20.52 -37.58 -55.54
N LEU A 116 -21.30 -36.78 -54.75
CA LEU A 116 -22.24 -35.76 -55.26
C LEU A 116 -21.59 -34.40 -55.12
N TYR A 117 -21.59 -33.60 -56.18
CA TYR A 117 -21.03 -32.26 -56.20
C TYR A 117 -22.04 -31.24 -56.71
N SER A 118 -22.24 -30.15 -55.97
CA SER A 118 -23.03 -29.01 -56.42
C SER A 118 -22.11 -27.80 -56.58
N GLU A 119 -21.96 -27.30 -57.80
CA GLU A 119 -21.20 -26.09 -58.12
C GLU A 119 -21.93 -24.83 -57.68
N GLY A 120 -23.28 -24.83 -57.82
CA GLY A 120 -24.17 -23.69 -57.52
C GLY A 120 -24.55 -23.61 -56.05
N ALA A 121 -25.23 -22.54 -55.69
CA ALA A 121 -25.70 -22.31 -54.33
C ALA A 121 -26.59 -23.48 -53.84
N VAL A 122 -26.35 -23.85 -52.59
CA VAL A 122 -27.14 -24.87 -51.86
C VAL A 122 -27.78 -24.21 -50.66
N GLU A 123 -29.11 -24.37 -50.53
CA GLU A 123 -29.87 -23.95 -49.37
C GLU A 123 -30.39 -25.18 -48.62
N ILE A 124 -30.13 -25.22 -47.32
CA ILE A 124 -30.50 -26.35 -46.47
C ILE A 124 -31.31 -25.79 -45.30
N THR A 125 -32.55 -26.31 -45.10
CA THR A 125 -33.42 -25.98 -43.96
C THR A 125 -33.63 -27.23 -43.12
N ARG A 126 -33.44 -27.14 -41.85
CA ARG A 126 -33.34 -28.30 -40.97
C ARG A 126 -34.46 -28.39 -39.93
N GLY A 127 -34.77 -29.63 -39.53
CA GLY A 127 -35.68 -29.91 -38.43
C GLY A 127 -37.11 -29.55 -38.70
N ILE A 128 -37.54 -29.67 -39.96
CA ILE A 128 -38.94 -29.39 -40.37
C ILE A 128 -39.79 -30.58 -39.91
N PRO A 129 -40.84 -30.39 -39.10
CA PRO A 129 -41.78 -31.47 -38.76
C PRO A 129 -42.51 -31.97 -39.99
N ALA A 130 -42.68 -33.28 -40.09
CA ALA A 130 -43.42 -33.88 -41.20
C ALA A 130 -44.89 -33.51 -41.19
N GLU A 131 -45.46 -33.29 -39.99
CA GLU A 131 -46.85 -32.82 -39.79
C GLU A 131 -46.85 -31.65 -38.79
N GLY A 132 -47.69 -30.64 -39.07
CA GLY A 132 -47.82 -29.44 -38.21
C GLY A 132 -46.85 -28.31 -38.53
N GLN A 133 -46.85 -27.27 -37.69
CA GLN A 133 -45.92 -26.13 -37.79
C GLN A 133 -44.68 -26.38 -36.92
N PRO A 134 -43.50 -25.88 -37.32
CA PRO A 134 -42.32 -25.96 -36.50
C PRO A 134 -42.52 -25.30 -35.12
N ALA A 135 -42.20 -25.99 -34.06
CA ALA A 135 -42.22 -25.46 -32.70
C ALA A 135 -41.20 -24.35 -32.49
N HIS A 136 -40.12 -24.36 -33.28
CA HIS A 136 -39.02 -23.39 -33.26
C HIS A 136 -38.66 -22.97 -34.67
N THR A 137 -38.05 -21.81 -34.85
CA THR A 137 -37.52 -21.34 -36.13
C THR A 137 -36.52 -22.35 -36.67
N PRO A 138 -36.78 -22.94 -37.89
CA PRO A 138 -35.83 -23.90 -38.45
C PRO A 138 -34.47 -23.27 -38.71
N VAL A 139 -33.43 -24.06 -38.57
CA VAL A 139 -32.06 -23.61 -38.92
C VAL A 139 -31.90 -23.60 -40.42
N SER A 140 -31.43 -22.47 -40.96
CA SER A 140 -31.14 -22.29 -42.38
C SER A 140 -29.65 -22.17 -42.62
N ILE A 141 -29.13 -22.94 -43.61
CA ILE A 141 -27.74 -22.83 -44.06
C ILE A 141 -27.76 -22.56 -45.56
N LYS A 142 -26.92 -21.62 -45.98
CA LYS A 142 -26.73 -21.29 -47.40
C LYS A 142 -25.24 -21.34 -47.71
N SER A 143 -24.83 -22.22 -48.63
CA SER A 143 -23.51 -22.22 -49.22
C SER A 143 -23.55 -21.56 -50.58
N SER A 144 -22.51 -20.78 -50.89
CA SER A 144 -22.38 -20.17 -52.25
C SER A 144 -22.09 -21.22 -53.34
N GLY A 145 -21.86 -22.49 -52.95
CA GLY A 145 -21.64 -23.61 -53.87
C GLY A 145 -20.40 -24.43 -53.49
N GLY A 146 -19.96 -25.28 -54.44
CA GLY A 146 -18.81 -26.13 -54.25
C GLY A 146 -19.00 -27.20 -53.17
N VAL A 147 -20.25 -27.64 -52.93
CA VAL A 147 -20.56 -28.63 -51.90
C VAL A 147 -20.32 -30.05 -52.43
N THR A 148 -19.45 -30.79 -51.78
CA THR A 148 -19.16 -32.17 -52.07
C THR A 148 -19.71 -33.09 -50.97
N PHE A 149 -20.40 -34.16 -51.39
CA PHE A 149 -20.92 -35.21 -50.51
C PHE A 149 -20.24 -36.55 -50.88
N ASP A 150 -19.63 -37.21 -49.92
CA ASP A 150 -19.17 -38.60 -50.03
C ASP A 150 -20.34 -39.51 -49.64
N THR A 151 -20.84 -40.27 -50.61
CA THR A 151 -22.04 -41.08 -50.44
C THR A 151 -21.78 -42.39 -49.70
N THR A 152 -20.49 -42.77 -49.49
CA THR A 152 -20.10 -43.97 -48.75
C THR A 152 -19.93 -43.68 -47.28
N THR A 153 -19.25 -42.56 -46.95
CA THR A 153 -18.94 -42.18 -45.59
C THR A 153 -19.98 -41.19 -45.01
N GLY A 154 -20.76 -40.53 -45.87
CA GLY A 154 -21.67 -39.46 -45.46
C GLY A 154 -20.98 -38.13 -45.20
N ARG A 155 -19.68 -37.99 -45.49
CA ARG A 155 -18.90 -36.77 -45.31
C ARG A 155 -19.36 -35.69 -46.25
N VAL A 156 -19.41 -34.46 -45.74
CA VAL A 156 -19.82 -33.26 -46.51
C VAL A 156 -18.76 -32.21 -46.38
N GLU A 157 -18.36 -31.58 -47.48
CA GLU A 157 -17.33 -30.58 -47.49
C GLU A 157 -17.63 -29.46 -48.49
N THR A 158 -17.28 -28.23 -48.10
CA THR A 158 -17.21 -27.09 -49.00
C THR A 158 -16.00 -26.22 -48.64
N GLU A 159 -15.39 -25.61 -49.65
CA GLU A 159 -14.32 -24.61 -49.48
C GLU A 159 -14.86 -23.18 -49.67
N ARG A 160 -16.14 -23.03 -50.00
CA ARG A 160 -16.73 -21.73 -50.31
C ARG A 160 -17.42 -21.12 -49.10
N PRO A 161 -17.67 -19.77 -49.13
CA PRO A 161 -18.41 -19.11 -48.06
C PRO A 161 -19.79 -19.74 -47.83
N CYS A 162 -20.10 -19.93 -46.52
CA CYS A 162 -21.40 -20.39 -46.06
C CYS A 162 -21.93 -19.47 -44.97
N THR A 163 -23.24 -19.22 -44.98
CA THR A 163 -23.95 -18.50 -43.93
C THR A 163 -24.99 -19.41 -43.28
N PHE A 164 -25.23 -19.18 -41.99
CA PHE A 164 -26.18 -19.97 -41.23
C PHE A 164 -27.00 -19.05 -40.33
N ALA A 165 -28.28 -19.35 -40.20
CA ALA A 165 -29.21 -18.61 -39.35
C ALA A 165 -29.98 -19.59 -38.46
N PHE A 166 -30.20 -19.19 -37.20
CA PHE A 166 -30.82 -19.98 -36.16
C PHE A 166 -31.62 -19.05 -35.23
N GLN A 167 -32.49 -19.60 -34.40
CA GLN A 167 -33.41 -18.83 -33.57
C GLN A 167 -32.75 -17.68 -32.76
N THR A 168 -31.51 -17.86 -32.38
CA THR A 168 -30.82 -16.96 -31.46
C THR A 168 -29.61 -16.29 -32.08
N GLY A 169 -29.47 -16.33 -33.41
CA GLY A 169 -28.38 -15.66 -34.11
C GLY A 169 -28.15 -16.15 -35.52
N ASP A 170 -27.11 -15.61 -36.06
CA ASP A 170 -26.65 -15.92 -37.41
C ASP A 170 -25.13 -15.89 -37.47
N GLY A 171 -24.57 -16.46 -38.53
CA GLY A 171 -23.13 -16.49 -38.69
C GLY A 171 -22.66 -16.80 -40.09
N GLU A 172 -21.36 -16.66 -40.30
CA GLU A 172 -20.69 -16.95 -41.56
C GLU A 172 -19.36 -17.66 -41.34
N ALA A 173 -18.94 -18.46 -42.32
CA ALA A 173 -17.62 -19.09 -42.34
C ALA A 173 -17.17 -19.30 -43.78
N VAL A 174 -15.89 -19.50 -44.03
CA VAL A 174 -15.35 -19.92 -45.32
C VAL A 174 -14.83 -21.36 -45.20
N GLY A 175 -15.48 -22.24 -45.93
CA GLY A 175 -15.24 -23.66 -45.83
C GLY A 175 -15.88 -24.35 -44.63
N ALA A 176 -16.46 -25.53 -44.84
CA ALA A 176 -16.99 -26.39 -43.81
C ALA A 176 -16.75 -27.86 -44.15
N PHE A 177 -16.46 -28.67 -43.13
CA PHE A 177 -16.32 -30.12 -43.24
C PHE A 177 -17.08 -30.81 -42.11
N TYR A 178 -17.81 -31.84 -42.43
CA TYR A 178 -18.54 -32.66 -41.46
C TYR A 178 -18.31 -34.15 -41.68
N ASP A 179 -17.94 -34.88 -40.62
CA ASP A 179 -17.85 -36.35 -40.58
C ASP A 179 -18.94 -36.94 -39.67
N PRO A 180 -19.98 -37.56 -40.25
CA PRO A 180 -21.10 -38.11 -39.46
C PRO A 180 -20.71 -39.33 -38.63
N ASN A 181 -19.59 -40.02 -38.95
CA ASN A 181 -19.14 -41.19 -38.20
C ASN A 181 -18.36 -40.81 -36.96
N ALA A 182 -17.57 -39.74 -37.04
CA ALA A 182 -16.87 -39.14 -35.91
C ALA A 182 -17.72 -38.17 -35.13
N HIS A 183 -18.82 -37.68 -35.70
CA HIS A 183 -19.60 -36.57 -35.18
C HIS A 183 -18.80 -35.27 -35.06
N ASP A 184 -17.86 -35.04 -35.99
CA ASP A 184 -16.97 -33.89 -36.00
C ASP A 184 -17.45 -32.87 -37.06
N LEU A 185 -17.49 -31.62 -36.65
CA LEU A 185 -17.74 -30.46 -37.51
C LEU A 185 -16.56 -29.51 -37.47
N LEU A 186 -16.00 -29.18 -38.64
CA LEU A 186 -14.97 -28.18 -38.81
C LEU A 186 -15.47 -27.04 -39.70
N MET A 187 -15.43 -25.82 -39.19
CA MET A 187 -15.50 -24.58 -39.97
C MET A 187 -14.07 -24.13 -40.23
N LYS A 188 -13.66 -24.05 -41.51
CA LYS A 188 -12.24 -24.03 -41.88
C LYS A 188 -11.58 -22.68 -41.65
N SER A 189 -12.26 -21.57 -41.94
CA SER A 189 -11.67 -20.23 -41.75
C SER A 189 -12.73 -19.14 -41.63
N ASP A 190 -12.31 -17.96 -41.14
CA ASP A 190 -13.09 -16.72 -41.07
C ASP A 190 -14.46 -16.90 -40.41
N VAL A 191 -14.48 -17.63 -39.31
CA VAL A 191 -15.70 -17.90 -38.54
C VAL A 191 -16.16 -16.65 -37.82
N LYS A 192 -17.42 -16.24 -38.06
CA LYS A 192 -18.10 -15.14 -37.37
C LYS A 192 -19.50 -15.58 -36.94
N LEU A 193 -19.82 -15.35 -35.66
CA LEU A 193 -21.08 -15.72 -35.06
C LEU A 193 -21.66 -14.49 -34.35
N ASP A 194 -22.81 -14.01 -34.76
CA ASP A 194 -23.61 -13.01 -34.08
C ASP A 194 -24.68 -13.69 -33.24
N TRP A 195 -24.52 -13.64 -31.92
CA TRP A 195 -25.40 -14.38 -31.04
C TRP A 195 -26.25 -13.47 -30.14
N LYS A 196 -27.56 -13.75 -30.07
CA LYS A 196 -28.55 -13.02 -29.28
C LYS A 196 -29.17 -13.96 -28.24
N SER A 197 -29.01 -13.67 -26.98
CA SER A 197 -29.66 -14.46 -25.93
C SER A 197 -31.16 -14.30 -25.94
N GLN A 198 -31.88 -15.35 -25.56
CA GLN A 198 -33.33 -15.29 -25.35
C GLN A 198 -33.73 -14.65 -24.03
N ARG A 199 -32.78 -14.33 -23.14
CA ARG A 199 -33.08 -13.65 -21.88
C ARG A 199 -33.44 -12.19 -22.12
N PRO A 200 -34.48 -11.68 -21.40
CA PRO A 200 -34.81 -10.25 -21.45
C PRO A 200 -33.57 -9.41 -21.03
N ASN A 201 -33.25 -8.39 -21.82
CA ASN A 201 -32.11 -7.47 -21.58
C ASN A 201 -30.72 -8.08 -21.74
N ALA A 202 -30.55 -9.32 -22.20
CA ALA A 202 -29.24 -9.85 -22.50
C ALA A 202 -28.67 -9.19 -23.76
N LYS A 203 -27.39 -8.80 -23.65
CA LYS A 203 -26.70 -8.07 -24.71
C LYS A 203 -26.16 -9.02 -25.78
N PRO A 204 -26.17 -8.63 -27.06
CA PRO A 204 -25.62 -9.44 -28.13
C PRO A 204 -24.15 -9.70 -27.97
N MET A 205 -23.68 -10.83 -28.45
CA MET A 205 -22.29 -11.24 -28.39
C MET A 205 -21.82 -11.67 -29.78
N LYS A 206 -20.63 -11.22 -30.15
CA LYS A 206 -19.96 -11.57 -31.37
C LYS A 206 -18.78 -12.49 -31.05
N ILE A 207 -18.69 -13.61 -31.77
CA ILE A 207 -17.61 -14.56 -31.69
C ILE A 207 -16.92 -14.65 -33.03
N GLU A 208 -15.62 -14.44 -33.07
CA GLU A 208 -14.78 -14.55 -34.26
C GLU A 208 -13.68 -15.58 -34.00
N ALA A 209 -13.32 -16.39 -34.99
CA ALA A 209 -12.24 -17.36 -34.85
C ALA A 209 -11.58 -17.62 -36.21
N GLY A 210 -10.32 -18.00 -36.18
CA GLY A 210 -9.62 -18.49 -37.35
C GLY A 210 -10.30 -19.73 -37.92
N SER A 211 -10.58 -20.72 -37.09
CA SER A 211 -11.36 -21.94 -37.39
C SER A 211 -12.14 -22.38 -36.15
N LEU A 212 -13.19 -23.17 -36.36
CA LEU A 212 -13.96 -23.79 -35.29
C LEU A 212 -14.08 -25.28 -35.55
N GLU A 213 -13.62 -26.10 -34.58
CA GLU A 213 -13.76 -27.54 -34.61
C GLU A 213 -14.64 -27.98 -33.43
N TYR A 214 -15.77 -28.65 -33.75
CA TYR A 214 -16.66 -29.23 -32.75
C TYR A 214 -16.58 -30.75 -32.79
N ARG A 215 -16.21 -31.36 -31.68
CA ARG A 215 -16.16 -32.80 -31.42
C ARG A 215 -17.29 -33.18 -30.48
N GLU A 216 -18.40 -33.70 -31.03
CA GLU A 216 -19.57 -34.00 -30.23
C GLU A 216 -19.32 -35.11 -29.20
N SER A 217 -18.57 -36.15 -29.58
CA SER A 217 -18.22 -37.28 -28.71
C SER A 217 -17.45 -36.86 -27.47
N GLU A 218 -16.61 -35.80 -27.57
CA GLU A 218 -15.80 -35.27 -26.50
C GLU A 218 -16.52 -34.09 -25.79
N SER A 219 -17.64 -33.60 -26.34
CA SER A 219 -18.33 -32.38 -25.90
C SER A 219 -17.39 -31.16 -25.85
N GLN A 220 -16.54 -31.03 -26.87
CA GLN A 220 -15.52 -29.99 -26.97
C GLN A 220 -15.67 -29.16 -28.23
N ILE A 221 -15.37 -27.85 -28.09
CA ILE A 221 -15.23 -26.90 -29.21
C ILE A 221 -13.85 -26.29 -29.15
N TRP A 222 -13.11 -26.37 -30.25
CA TRP A 222 -11.82 -25.72 -30.41
C TRP A 222 -11.94 -24.50 -31.32
N LEU A 223 -11.41 -23.35 -30.88
CA LEU A 223 -11.23 -22.15 -31.69
C LEU A 223 -9.73 -21.99 -31.96
N LYS A 224 -9.31 -22.09 -33.23
CA LYS A 224 -7.89 -22.13 -33.62
C LYS A 224 -7.64 -21.27 -34.86
N PRO A 225 -6.43 -20.73 -35.07
CA PRO A 225 -5.36 -20.61 -34.07
C PRO A 225 -5.69 -19.54 -33.03
N TRP A 226 -6.73 -18.76 -33.23
CA TRP A 226 -7.20 -17.69 -32.35
C TRP A 226 -8.72 -17.69 -32.24
N GLY A 227 -9.23 -17.12 -31.14
CA GLY A 227 -10.64 -16.81 -30.94
C GLY A 227 -10.80 -15.44 -30.30
N ARG A 228 -11.82 -14.69 -30.73
CA ARG A 228 -12.20 -13.38 -30.20
C ARG A 228 -13.66 -13.39 -29.82
N LEU A 229 -13.94 -12.83 -28.65
CA LEU A 229 -15.29 -12.61 -28.15
C LEU A 229 -15.47 -11.11 -27.91
N THR A 230 -16.50 -10.53 -28.52
CA THR A 230 -16.87 -9.12 -28.31
C THR A 230 -18.28 -9.04 -27.76
N ARG A 231 -18.42 -8.36 -26.61
CA ARG A 231 -19.71 -8.11 -25.97
C ARG A 231 -19.72 -6.68 -25.43
N GLU A 232 -20.49 -5.80 -26.07
CA GLU A 232 -20.51 -4.37 -25.76
C GLU A 232 -19.12 -3.74 -25.67
N ASN A 233 -18.68 -3.48 -24.43
CA ASN A 233 -17.44 -2.81 -24.12
C ASN A 233 -16.28 -3.78 -23.84
N THR A 234 -16.55 -5.09 -23.86
CA THR A 234 -15.60 -6.16 -23.56
C THR A 234 -15.13 -6.83 -24.84
N VAL A 235 -13.84 -6.91 -25.03
CA VAL A 235 -13.20 -7.71 -26.08
C VAL A 235 -12.22 -8.65 -25.41
N VAL A 236 -12.36 -9.96 -25.67
CA VAL A 236 -11.45 -11.01 -25.17
C VAL A 236 -10.91 -11.80 -26.34
N GLU A 237 -9.62 -12.02 -26.36
CA GLU A 237 -8.91 -12.79 -27.37
C GLU A 237 -8.03 -13.86 -26.71
N GLY A 238 -7.82 -14.96 -27.40
CA GLY A 238 -6.91 -16.02 -26.95
C GLY A 238 -6.55 -16.95 -28.09
N GLU A 239 -5.49 -17.71 -27.89
CA GLU A 239 -5.03 -18.73 -28.80
C GLU A 239 -5.55 -20.10 -28.37
N ASN A 240 -5.79 -21.00 -29.33
CA ASN A 240 -6.14 -22.40 -29.09
C ASN A 240 -7.24 -22.60 -28.03
N ALA A 241 -8.30 -21.77 -28.08
CA ALA A 241 -9.33 -21.83 -27.07
C ALA A 241 -10.12 -23.13 -27.12
N LEU A 242 -10.18 -23.84 -26.00
CA LEU A 242 -10.96 -25.07 -25.79
C LEU A 242 -12.17 -24.76 -24.92
N VAL A 243 -13.36 -24.99 -25.47
CA VAL A 243 -14.63 -24.87 -24.76
C VAL A 243 -15.17 -26.27 -24.45
N THR A 244 -15.33 -26.57 -23.17
CA THR A 244 -15.94 -27.82 -22.69
C THR A 244 -17.43 -27.59 -22.40
N ILE A 245 -18.26 -28.47 -22.92
CA ILE A 245 -19.72 -28.44 -22.79
C ILE A 245 -20.17 -29.60 -21.91
N GLN A 246 -21.20 -29.36 -21.11
CA GLN A 246 -21.83 -30.40 -20.27
C GLN A 246 -23.33 -30.35 -20.43
N GLU A 247 -23.99 -31.49 -20.35
CA GLU A 247 -25.44 -31.56 -20.27
C GLU A 247 -25.92 -31.23 -18.85
N ALA A 248 -26.78 -30.24 -18.73
CA ALA A 248 -27.41 -29.83 -17.48
C ALA A 248 -28.53 -30.79 -17.09
N ALA A 249 -29.00 -30.73 -15.85
CA ALA A 249 -30.04 -31.64 -15.34
C ALA A 249 -31.41 -31.55 -16.11
N ASP A 250 -31.65 -30.47 -16.81
CA ASP A 250 -32.80 -30.22 -17.65
C ASP A 250 -32.63 -30.70 -19.12
N GLY A 251 -31.49 -31.34 -19.41
CA GLY A 251 -31.16 -31.84 -20.76
C GLY A 251 -30.57 -30.78 -21.71
N HIS A 252 -30.39 -29.54 -21.23
CA HIS A 252 -29.75 -28.49 -22.02
C HIS A 252 -28.23 -28.59 -21.92
N LYS A 253 -27.52 -28.40 -23.02
CA LYS A 253 -26.07 -28.34 -23.05
C LYS A 253 -25.59 -26.94 -22.69
N VAL A 254 -24.69 -26.85 -21.69
CA VAL A 254 -24.15 -25.62 -21.13
C VAL A 254 -22.63 -25.61 -21.19
N ILE A 255 -22.04 -24.43 -21.38
CA ILE A 255 -20.58 -24.26 -21.29
C ILE A 255 -20.21 -24.40 -19.82
N ARG A 256 -19.25 -25.26 -19.53
CA ARG A 256 -18.70 -25.44 -18.18
C ARG A 256 -17.35 -24.79 -18.00
N LYS A 257 -16.51 -24.90 -19.02
CA LYS A 257 -15.13 -24.43 -18.93
C LYS A 257 -14.64 -23.93 -20.26
N VAL A 258 -13.86 -22.87 -20.23
CA VAL A 258 -13.06 -22.38 -21.35
C VAL A 258 -11.61 -22.33 -20.92
N VAL A 259 -10.73 -22.85 -21.75
CA VAL A 259 -9.27 -22.75 -21.57
C VAL A 259 -8.69 -22.10 -22.80
N ALA A 260 -7.84 -21.11 -22.64
CA ALA A 260 -7.18 -20.42 -23.75
C ALA A 260 -5.72 -20.14 -23.43
N ASP A 261 -4.87 -20.27 -24.43
CA ASP A 261 -3.48 -19.86 -24.38
C ASP A 261 -3.36 -18.38 -24.76
N ASN A 262 -2.38 -17.67 -24.21
CA ASN A 262 -2.11 -16.25 -24.47
C ASN A 262 -3.38 -15.38 -24.41
N GLY A 263 -4.22 -15.64 -23.38
CA GLY A 263 -5.46 -14.92 -23.19
C GLY A 263 -5.22 -13.46 -22.83
N HIS A 264 -5.89 -12.56 -23.56
CA HIS A 264 -5.87 -11.13 -23.27
C HIS A 264 -7.23 -10.48 -23.57
N GLY A 265 -7.50 -9.38 -22.89
CA GLY A 265 -8.76 -8.70 -23.08
C GLY A 265 -8.73 -7.24 -22.69
N VAL A 266 -9.79 -6.54 -23.08
CA VAL A 266 -9.99 -5.12 -22.83
C VAL A 266 -11.45 -4.85 -22.50
N ASP A 267 -11.68 -4.25 -21.33
CA ASP A 267 -12.97 -3.70 -20.93
C ASP A 267 -12.89 -2.18 -20.98
N THR A 268 -13.77 -1.56 -21.75
CA THR A 268 -13.82 -0.11 -21.91
C THR A 268 -15.06 0.46 -21.23
N TYR A 269 -14.86 1.20 -20.14
CA TYR A 269 -15.92 1.91 -19.42
C TYR A 269 -15.83 3.42 -19.72
N PRO A 270 -16.89 4.21 -19.44
CA PRO A 270 -16.87 5.66 -19.70
C PRO A 270 -15.75 6.42 -18.99
N ASN A 271 -15.31 5.94 -17.84
CA ASN A 271 -14.33 6.59 -16.97
C ASN A 271 -13.01 5.84 -16.82
N ARG A 272 -12.89 4.64 -17.38
CA ARG A 272 -11.67 3.81 -17.27
C ARG A 272 -11.59 2.75 -18.37
N LYS A 273 -10.38 2.28 -18.61
CA LYS A 273 -10.07 1.13 -19.46
C LYS A 273 -9.34 0.10 -18.63
N VAL A 274 -9.78 -1.16 -18.71
CA VAL A 274 -9.13 -2.29 -18.04
C VAL A 274 -8.60 -3.24 -19.10
N GLN A 275 -7.31 -3.55 -19.02
CA GLN A 275 -6.64 -4.51 -19.91
C GLN A 275 -6.13 -5.66 -19.04
N TYR A 276 -6.24 -6.88 -19.51
CA TYR A 276 -5.76 -8.07 -18.82
C TYR A 276 -5.12 -9.04 -19.78
N SER A 277 -4.11 -9.77 -19.30
CA SER A 277 -3.40 -10.77 -20.07
C SER A 277 -2.79 -11.85 -19.18
N ALA A 278 -2.68 -13.06 -19.70
CA ALA A 278 -1.96 -14.17 -19.09
C ALA A 278 -1.53 -15.19 -20.14
N GLY A 279 -0.48 -15.96 -19.86
CA GLY A 279 -0.03 -17.01 -20.75
C GLY A 279 -1.03 -18.16 -20.89
N GLN A 280 -1.82 -18.42 -19.85
CA GLN A 280 -2.92 -19.39 -19.88
C GLN A 280 -4.07 -18.94 -19.01
N VAL A 281 -5.31 -19.11 -19.50
CA VAL A 281 -6.53 -18.68 -18.80
C VAL A 281 -7.54 -19.82 -18.79
N TRP A 282 -8.14 -20.07 -17.62
CA TRP A 282 -9.29 -20.96 -17.41
C TRP A 282 -10.47 -20.15 -16.93
N VAL A 283 -11.62 -20.38 -17.52
CA VAL A 283 -12.88 -19.74 -17.11
C VAL A 283 -13.88 -20.85 -16.79
N ASP A 284 -14.30 -20.92 -15.55
CA ASP A 284 -15.33 -21.85 -15.09
C ASP A 284 -16.68 -21.12 -14.98
N TYR A 285 -17.72 -21.81 -15.45
CA TYR A 285 -19.09 -21.28 -15.50
C TYR A 285 -20.00 -22.11 -14.59
N ASP A 286 -21.01 -21.45 -13.99
CA ASP A 286 -22.09 -22.09 -13.27
C ASP A 286 -23.17 -22.65 -14.22
N ASP A 287 -24.23 -23.33 -13.70
CA ASP A 287 -25.32 -23.87 -14.49
C ASP A 287 -26.18 -22.79 -15.18
N ALA A 288 -26.12 -21.54 -14.68
CA ALA A 288 -26.79 -20.41 -15.28
C ALA A 288 -26.00 -19.72 -16.41
N GLY A 289 -24.72 -20.12 -16.70
CA GLY A 289 -23.81 -19.58 -17.70
C GLY A 289 -23.15 -18.28 -17.30
N LEU A 290 -23.10 -18.08 -16.00
CA LEU A 290 -22.38 -16.98 -15.42
C LEU A 290 -20.97 -17.44 -15.07
N VAL A 291 -19.99 -16.58 -15.24
CA VAL A 291 -18.63 -16.83 -14.80
C VAL A 291 -18.65 -16.98 -13.29
N GLN A 292 -18.12 -18.09 -12.80
CA GLN A 292 -17.95 -18.39 -11.38
C GLN A 292 -16.52 -18.14 -10.94
N LYS A 293 -15.54 -18.58 -11.75
CA LYS A 293 -14.13 -18.43 -11.47
C LYS A 293 -13.32 -18.22 -12.73
N ILE A 294 -12.30 -17.37 -12.66
CA ILE A 294 -11.24 -17.27 -13.67
C ILE A 294 -9.91 -17.56 -12.98
N THR A 295 -9.15 -18.47 -13.56
CA THR A 295 -7.77 -18.76 -13.16
C THR A 295 -6.85 -18.32 -14.29
N ALA A 296 -5.82 -17.55 -13.99
CA ALA A 296 -4.84 -17.05 -14.95
C ALA A 296 -3.44 -17.37 -14.47
N GLN A 297 -2.59 -17.93 -15.35
CA GLN A 297 -1.23 -18.35 -15.03
C GLN A 297 -0.22 -17.82 -16.05
N SER A 298 1.04 -17.76 -15.62
CA SER A 298 2.18 -17.33 -16.43
C SER A 298 2.11 -15.85 -16.80
N ASN A 299 2.72 -15.04 -15.97
CA ASN A 299 2.77 -13.56 -16.13
C ASN A 299 1.37 -12.93 -16.24
N ALA A 300 0.50 -13.29 -15.33
CA ALA A 300 -0.82 -12.72 -15.30
C ALA A 300 -0.77 -11.24 -14.91
N GLN A 301 -1.41 -10.39 -15.69
CA GLN A 301 -1.43 -8.93 -15.53
C GLN A 301 -2.83 -8.37 -15.68
N LEU A 302 -3.11 -7.33 -14.91
CA LEU A 302 -4.28 -6.48 -15.05
C LEU A 302 -3.83 -5.02 -14.98
N VAL A 303 -4.22 -4.21 -15.94
CA VAL A 303 -3.92 -2.77 -15.99
C VAL A 303 -5.23 -2.00 -16.10
N SER A 304 -5.52 -1.19 -15.09
CA SER A 304 -6.68 -0.29 -15.07
C SER A 304 -6.22 1.15 -15.24
N THR A 305 -6.62 1.81 -16.31
CA THR A 305 -6.27 3.20 -16.61
C THR A 305 -7.51 4.07 -16.57
N SER A 306 -7.45 5.14 -15.76
CA SER A 306 -8.47 6.18 -15.66
C SER A 306 -7.88 7.54 -16.05
N ALA A 307 -8.66 8.61 -15.99
CA ALA A 307 -8.17 9.97 -16.21
C ALA A 307 -7.16 10.44 -15.14
N SER A 308 -7.23 9.88 -13.93
CA SER A 308 -6.44 10.31 -12.76
C SER A 308 -5.41 9.30 -12.29
N SER A 309 -5.49 8.04 -12.73
CA SER A 309 -4.58 6.99 -12.24
C SER A 309 -4.45 5.82 -13.21
N GLU A 310 -3.31 5.16 -13.14
CA GLU A 310 -3.05 3.86 -13.72
C GLU A 310 -2.69 2.88 -12.60
N THR A 311 -3.42 1.77 -12.53
CA THR A 311 -3.16 0.70 -11.57
C THR A 311 -2.82 -0.57 -12.33
N GLN A 312 -1.65 -1.13 -12.07
CA GLN A 312 -1.19 -2.40 -12.61
C GLN A 312 -1.12 -3.43 -11.49
N VAL A 313 -1.72 -4.59 -11.70
CA VAL A 313 -1.61 -5.75 -10.82
C VAL A 313 -0.94 -6.87 -11.62
N ALA A 314 0.07 -7.49 -11.06
CA ALA A 314 0.79 -8.61 -11.69
C ALA A 314 1.08 -9.70 -10.66
N ALA A 315 1.02 -10.97 -11.10
CA ALA A 315 1.44 -12.13 -10.32
C ALA A 315 1.73 -13.31 -11.27
N ASP A 316 2.37 -14.37 -10.75
CA ASP A 316 2.57 -15.59 -11.53
C ASP A 316 1.25 -16.32 -11.78
N HIS A 317 0.34 -16.23 -10.81
CA HIS A 317 -0.97 -16.86 -10.84
C HIS A 317 -2.02 -15.96 -10.21
N PHE A 318 -3.19 -15.84 -10.87
CA PHE A 318 -4.39 -15.22 -10.34
C PHE A 318 -5.55 -16.20 -10.27
N ASP A 319 -6.27 -16.15 -9.15
CA ASP A 319 -7.62 -16.65 -9.01
C ASP A 319 -8.59 -15.47 -8.83
N LEU A 320 -9.60 -15.40 -9.69
CA LEU A 320 -10.66 -14.39 -9.64
C LEU A 320 -11.98 -15.10 -9.38
N ASP A 321 -12.59 -14.84 -8.24
CA ASP A 321 -13.88 -15.41 -7.86
C ASP A 321 -14.99 -14.40 -8.10
N PHE A 322 -16.09 -14.87 -8.70
CA PHE A 322 -17.23 -14.05 -9.09
C PHE A 322 -18.47 -14.45 -8.32
N GLU A 323 -19.30 -13.47 -7.99
CA GLU A 323 -20.61 -13.64 -7.39
C GLU A 323 -21.70 -13.21 -8.37
N THR A 324 -22.87 -13.84 -8.28
CA THR A 324 -24.03 -13.44 -9.09
C THR A 324 -24.72 -12.23 -8.48
N GLN A 325 -24.71 -11.12 -9.20
CA GLN A 325 -25.42 -9.90 -8.78
C GLN A 325 -26.28 -9.38 -9.92
N GLY A 326 -27.59 -9.17 -9.67
CA GLY A 326 -28.51 -8.68 -10.70
C GLY A 326 -28.64 -9.57 -11.94
N GLY A 327 -28.24 -10.86 -11.86
CA GLY A 327 -28.24 -11.80 -12.99
C GLY A 327 -27.01 -11.71 -13.89
N GLU A 328 -25.95 -11.02 -13.44
CA GLU A 328 -24.64 -10.92 -14.08
C GLU A 328 -23.52 -11.37 -13.11
N SER A 329 -22.36 -11.74 -13.65
CA SER A 329 -21.18 -12.08 -12.86
C SER A 329 -20.48 -10.79 -12.43
N ALA A 330 -20.35 -10.57 -11.11
CA ALA A 330 -19.58 -9.49 -10.52
C ALA A 330 -18.31 -10.04 -9.84
N LEU A 331 -17.17 -9.44 -10.08
CA LEU A 331 -15.91 -9.83 -9.44
C LEU A 331 -16.01 -9.56 -7.94
N ALA A 332 -15.76 -10.57 -7.10
CA ALA A 332 -15.83 -10.50 -5.65
C ALA A 332 -14.44 -10.52 -4.99
N HIS A 333 -13.60 -11.47 -5.40
CA HIS A 333 -12.25 -11.64 -4.88
C HIS A 333 -11.23 -11.86 -5.98
N VAL A 334 -10.02 -11.37 -5.75
CA VAL A 334 -8.83 -11.65 -6.58
C VAL A 334 -7.70 -12.10 -5.65
N THR A 335 -7.16 -13.28 -5.89
CA THR A 335 -5.99 -13.78 -5.18
C THR A 335 -4.84 -13.90 -6.17
N GLY A 336 -3.76 -13.16 -5.91
CA GLY A 336 -2.51 -13.25 -6.66
C GLY A 336 -1.45 -14.00 -5.87
N THR A 337 -0.82 -15.00 -6.46
CA THR A 337 0.25 -15.79 -5.85
C THR A 337 1.49 -15.83 -6.74
N GLY A 338 2.66 -15.81 -6.11
CA GLY A 338 3.94 -15.75 -6.79
C GLY A 338 4.26 -14.33 -7.29
N HIS A 339 5.21 -13.66 -6.67
CA HIS A 339 5.70 -12.31 -7.04
C HIS A 339 4.59 -11.25 -7.22
N GLY A 340 3.56 -11.34 -6.35
CA GLY A 340 2.44 -10.42 -6.40
C GLY A 340 2.87 -8.95 -6.30
N THR A 341 2.46 -8.13 -7.26
CA THR A 341 2.81 -6.71 -7.32
C THR A 341 1.57 -5.89 -7.67
N VAL A 342 1.31 -4.83 -6.91
CA VAL A 342 0.30 -3.80 -7.23
C VAL A 342 1.01 -2.46 -7.36
N THR A 343 1.01 -1.91 -8.55
CA THR A 343 1.57 -0.57 -8.85
C THR A 343 0.42 0.40 -9.09
N SER A 344 0.35 1.45 -8.30
CA SER A 344 -0.61 2.55 -8.46
C SER A 344 0.14 3.84 -8.80
N LYS A 345 -0.04 4.32 -10.01
CA LYS A 345 0.59 5.52 -10.53
C LYS A 345 -0.46 6.61 -10.76
N PRO A 346 -0.44 7.70 -10.00
CA PRO A 346 -1.31 8.83 -10.29
C PRO A 346 -0.89 9.51 -11.59
N LEU A 347 -1.89 9.91 -12.38
CA LEU A 347 -1.70 10.66 -13.62
C LEU A 347 -1.99 12.14 -13.36
N ALA A 348 -1.05 13.01 -13.71
CA ALA A 348 -1.21 14.43 -13.52
C ALA A 348 -2.16 15.03 -14.58
N ALA A 349 -3.03 15.95 -14.15
CA ALA A 349 -3.70 16.84 -15.09
C ALA A 349 -2.66 17.73 -15.81
N PRO A 350 -2.94 18.21 -17.04
CA PRO A 350 -2.01 19.06 -17.76
C PRO A 350 -1.55 20.26 -16.92
N GLY A 351 -0.24 20.36 -16.67
CA GLY A 351 0.37 21.43 -15.87
C GLY A 351 0.47 21.16 -14.35
N ALA A 352 -0.04 20.03 -13.85
CA ALA A 352 0.13 19.62 -12.47
C ALA A 352 1.26 18.57 -12.31
N VAL A 353 1.84 18.48 -11.11
CA VAL A 353 2.80 17.41 -10.76
C VAL A 353 2.00 16.20 -10.26
N ALA A 354 2.28 15.03 -10.82
CA ALA A 354 1.69 13.78 -10.34
C ALA A 354 2.16 13.50 -8.90
N GLY A 355 1.29 12.94 -8.07
CA GLY A 355 1.65 12.44 -6.75
C GLY A 355 2.59 11.21 -6.84
N GLU A 356 3.02 10.70 -5.68
CA GLU A 356 3.92 9.54 -5.59
C GLU A 356 3.33 8.28 -6.23
N THR A 357 4.17 7.47 -6.85
CA THR A 357 3.80 6.14 -7.32
C THR A 357 3.95 5.14 -6.18
N HIS A 358 2.93 4.33 -5.93
CA HIS A 358 2.92 3.32 -4.89
C HIS A 358 3.11 1.93 -5.50
N VAL A 359 4.02 1.15 -4.93
CA VAL A 359 4.28 -0.24 -5.38
C VAL A 359 4.22 -1.17 -4.17
N LEU A 360 3.19 -2.00 -4.11
CA LEU A 360 3.06 -3.06 -3.12
C LEU A 360 3.59 -4.37 -3.71
N ARG A 361 4.47 -5.07 -2.99
CA ARG A 361 4.97 -6.39 -3.35
C ARG A 361 4.76 -7.38 -2.22
N SER A 362 4.28 -8.56 -2.52
CA SER A 362 4.17 -9.69 -1.58
C SER A 362 4.07 -11.00 -2.35
N GLU A 363 4.38 -12.11 -1.69
CA GLU A 363 4.22 -13.44 -2.28
C GLU A 363 2.76 -13.79 -2.53
N VAL A 364 1.86 -13.38 -1.64
CA VAL A 364 0.41 -13.59 -1.78
C VAL A 364 -0.32 -12.28 -1.51
N LEU A 365 -1.12 -11.86 -2.48
CA LEU A 365 -2.00 -10.70 -2.43
C LEU A 365 -3.45 -11.14 -2.56
N GLU A 366 -4.30 -10.71 -1.66
CA GLU A 366 -5.74 -10.87 -1.73
C GLU A 366 -6.41 -9.50 -1.87
N MET A 367 -7.26 -9.36 -2.88
CA MET A 367 -8.04 -8.15 -3.14
C MET A 367 -9.51 -8.48 -3.03
N LYS A 368 -10.22 -7.80 -2.17
CA LYS A 368 -11.68 -7.86 -2.05
C LYS A 368 -12.31 -6.70 -2.81
N MET A 369 -13.33 -7.00 -3.60
CA MET A 369 -14.08 -6.00 -4.34
C MET A 369 -15.33 -5.58 -3.58
N ARG A 370 -15.79 -4.36 -3.81
CA ARG A 370 -17.09 -3.88 -3.36
C ARG A 370 -18.22 -4.50 -4.19
N PRO A 371 -19.46 -4.54 -3.66
CA PRO A 371 -20.61 -4.99 -4.43
C PRO A 371 -20.68 -4.31 -5.80
N GLY A 372 -20.87 -5.11 -6.86
CA GLY A 372 -20.80 -4.66 -8.25
C GLY A 372 -19.48 -4.95 -8.95
N GLY A 373 -18.41 -5.31 -8.21
CA GLY A 373 -17.14 -5.74 -8.79
C GLY A 373 -16.31 -4.64 -9.47
N HIS A 374 -16.65 -3.37 -9.24
CA HIS A 374 -16.02 -2.25 -9.93
C HIS A 374 -14.99 -1.49 -9.10
N GLU A 375 -15.13 -1.50 -7.79
CA GLU A 375 -14.25 -0.81 -6.85
C GLU A 375 -13.63 -1.79 -5.86
N ILE A 376 -12.40 -1.49 -5.49
CA ILE A 376 -11.68 -2.26 -4.48
C ILE A 376 -12.21 -1.86 -3.10
N ASP A 377 -12.46 -2.82 -2.23
CA ASP A 377 -12.73 -2.60 -0.81
C ASP A 377 -11.43 -2.59 -0.01
N ASN A 378 -10.65 -3.65 -0.14
CA ASN A 378 -9.35 -3.75 0.50
C ASN A 378 -8.38 -4.66 -0.27
N VAL A 379 -7.08 -4.50 0.04
CA VAL A 379 -5.99 -5.39 -0.39
C VAL A 379 -5.24 -5.85 0.85
N VAL A 380 -5.04 -7.15 0.97
CA VAL A 380 -4.34 -7.81 2.08
C VAL A 380 -3.14 -8.57 1.55
N THR A 381 -2.01 -8.51 2.27
CA THR A 381 -0.89 -9.42 2.04
C THR A 381 -0.99 -10.59 3.01
N HIS A 382 -0.79 -11.82 2.54
CA HIS A 382 -0.66 -13.00 3.38
C HIS A 382 0.83 -13.36 3.50
N GLY A 383 1.48 -12.73 4.48
CA GLY A 383 2.91 -12.83 4.71
C GLY A 383 3.66 -11.53 4.45
N PRO A 384 5.00 -11.56 4.51
CA PRO A 384 5.82 -10.36 4.37
C PRO A 384 5.56 -9.63 3.05
N GLY A 385 5.44 -8.31 3.15
CA GLY A 385 5.25 -7.43 2.01
C GLY A 385 6.08 -6.16 2.14
N THR A 386 6.31 -5.51 1.02
CA THR A 386 6.97 -4.21 0.92
C THR A 386 6.07 -3.24 0.17
N LEU A 387 5.77 -2.11 0.78
CA LEU A 387 5.11 -0.97 0.13
C LEU A 387 6.16 0.12 -0.11
N GLU A 388 6.35 0.46 -1.36
CA GLU A 388 7.31 1.45 -1.82
C GLU A 388 6.60 2.69 -2.37
N PHE A 389 7.05 3.87 -1.94
CA PHE A 389 6.59 5.18 -2.40
C PHE A 389 7.68 5.78 -3.27
N LEU A 390 7.47 5.78 -4.56
CA LEU A 390 8.41 6.30 -5.55
C LEU A 390 8.11 7.77 -5.84
N PRO A 391 9.09 8.68 -5.65
CA PRO A 391 8.89 10.10 -5.90
C PRO A 391 8.69 10.38 -7.39
N ASN A 392 7.69 11.16 -7.73
CA ASN A 392 7.47 11.71 -9.06
C ASN A 392 7.96 13.16 -9.18
N ALA A 393 8.34 13.78 -8.04
CA ALA A 393 8.91 15.13 -7.96
C ALA A 393 10.20 15.14 -7.14
N PRO A 394 11.17 16.03 -7.45
CA PRO A 394 12.47 16.11 -6.74
C PRO A 394 12.37 16.45 -5.25
N VAL A 395 11.24 17.01 -4.81
CA VAL A 395 10.96 17.39 -3.42
C VAL A 395 10.34 16.25 -2.60
N GLU A 396 9.93 15.18 -3.23
CA GLU A 396 9.35 14.01 -2.59
C GLU A 396 10.44 13.03 -2.17
N HIS A 397 10.19 12.29 -1.10
CA HIS A 397 11.10 11.29 -0.58
C HIS A 397 10.80 9.90 -1.15
N HIS A 398 11.84 9.15 -1.49
CA HIS A 398 11.70 7.71 -1.66
C HIS A 398 11.51 7.07 -0.29
N ARG A 399 10.39 6.37 -0.11
CA ARG A 399 10.03 5.70 1.15
C ARG A 399 9.72 4.24 0.91
N THR A 400 10.19 3.39 1.81
CA THR A 400 9.84 1.98 1.83
C THR A 400 9.23 1.62 3.18
N LEU A 401 8.27 0.73 3.15
CA LEU A 401 7.65 0.18 4.33
C LEU A 401 7.58 -1.34 4.17
N ASP A 402 8.24 -2.04 5.07
CA ASP A 402 8.19 -3.49 5.17
C ASP A 402 7.29 -3.88 6.35
N GLY A 403 6.45 -4.89 6.16
CA GLY A 403 5.58 -5.43 7.19
C GLY A 403 5.39 -6.92 7.04
N LYS A 404 5.04 -7.60 8.14
CA LYS A 404 4.73 -9.02 8.12
C LYS A 404 3.37 -9.29 7.48
N ASP A 405 2.36 -8.50 7.83
CA ASP A 405 1.03 -8.52 7.25
C ASP A 405 0.59 -7.07 6.99
N MET A 406 0.01 -6.83 5.85
CA MET A 406 -0.42 -5.49 5.44
C MET A 406 -1.88 -5.51 4.99
N LEU A 407 -2.61 -4.45 5.33
CA LEU A 407 -3.99 -4.20 4.89
C LEU A 407 -4.09 -2.79 4.36
N ILE A 408 -4.50 -2.65 3.11
CA ILE A 408 -4.81 -1.37 2.48
C ILE A 408 -6.32 -1.30 2.29
N ALA A 409 -7.00 -0.35 2.92
CA ALA A 409 -8.41 -0.09 2.72
C ALA A 409 -8.61 1.06 1.73
N TYR A 410 -9.56 0.88 0.82
CA TYR A 410 -9.88 1.84 -0.23
C TYR A 410 -11.24 2.51 0.02
N GLY A 411 -11.33 3.78 -0.29
CA GLY A 411 -12.54 4.56 -0.36
C GLY A 411 -13.16 4.54 -1.76
N ALA A 412 -14.11 5.44 -2.01
CA ALA A 412 -14.71 5.62 -3.34
C ALA A 412 -13.65 5.93 -4.40
N GLN A 413 -13.89 5.48 -5.66
CA GLN A 413 -13.00 5.67 -6.79
C GLN A 413 -11.59 5.07 -6.60
N ASN A 414 -11.46 4.06 -5.74
CA ASN A 414 -10.21 3.38 -5.40
C ASN A 414 -9.11 4.31 -4.82
N HIS A 415 -9.50 5.38 -4.10
CA HIS A 415 -8.55 6.16 -3.31
C HIS A 415 -8.18 5.40 -2.03
N ILE A 416 -6.90 5.38 -1.69
CA ILE A 416 -6.45 4.76 -0.43
C ILE A 416 -7.04 5.57 0.74
N GLN A 417 -7.73 4.89 1.65
CA GLN A 417 -8.31 5.48 2.87
C GLN A 417 -7.42 5.26 4.08
N SER A 418 -6.93 4.04 4.24
CA SER A 418 -6.03 3.70 5.34
C SER A 418 -5.10 2.56 4.97
N PHE A 419 -3.99 2.51 5.67
CA PHE A 419 -2.99 1.47 5.56
C PHE A 419 -2.62 0.98 6.96
N ARG A 420 -2.60 -0.33 7.16
CA ARG A 420 -2.16 -0.97 8.39
C ARG A 420 -1.09 -2.01 8.09
N ALA A 421 -0.06 -2.07 8.94
CA ALA A 421 0.96 -3.11 8.88
C ALA A 421 1.31 -3.62 10.28
N THR A 422 1.68 -4.90 10.37
CA THR A 422 2.22 -5.52 11.59
C THR A 422 3.74 -5.73 11.43
N ASP A 423 4.48 -5.67 12.54
CA ASP A 423 5.95 -5.74 12.59
C ASP A 423 6.59 -4.79 11.54
N ALA A 424 6.08 -3.55 11.53
CA ALA A 424 6.39 -2.56 10.51
C ALA A 424 7.79 -1.97 10.66
N ARG A 425 8.47 -1.80 9.53
CA ARG A 425 9.72 -1.05 9.40
C ARG A 425 9.59 -0.07 8.26
N THR A 426 9.91 1.18 8.50
CA THR A 426 9.95 2.19 7.44
C THR A 426 11.37 2.66 7.20
N ARG A 427 11.64 3.05 5.98
CA ARG A 427 12.87 3.72 5.56
C ARG A 427 12.49 4.90 4.68
N THR A 428 13.08 6.06 4.96
CA THR A 428 12.94 7.27 4.14
C THR A 428 14.31 7.73 3.70
N ASP A 429 14.53 7.79 2.41
CA ASP A 429 15.77 8.30 1.84
C ASP A 429 15.67 9.83 1.70
N PRO A 430 16.72 10.58 2.07
CA PRO A 430 16.73 12.02 1.94
C PRO A 430 16.71 12.45 0.46
N THR A 431 16.06 13.56 0.17
CA THR A 431 16.07 14.18 -1.16
C THR A 431 17.47 14.60 -1.58
N ALA A 432 17.66 14.90 -2.86
CA ALA A 432 18.97 15.35 -3.37
C ALA A 432 19.50 16.61 -2.65
N ASP A 433 18.60 17.53 -2.27
CA ASP A 433 18.99 18.76 -1.58
C ASP A 433 19.25 18.52 -0.07
N GLU A 434 18.55 17.60 0.54
CA GLU A 434 18.81 17.19 1.93
C GLU A 434 20.13 16.42 2.06
N ARG A 435 20.48 15.58 1.09
CA ARG A 435 21.80 14.92 1.04
C ARG A 435 22.96 15.93 0.98
N LYS A 436 22.80 17.03 0.23
CA LYS A 436 23.77 18.12 0.22
C LYS A 436 23.92 18.78 1.59
N ARG A 437 22.88 18.71 2.44
CA ARG A 437 22.90 19.21 3.82
C ARG A 437 23.29 18.12 4.84
N ASN A 438 23.83 16.97 4.37
CA ASN A 438 24.24 15.83 5.17
C ASN A 438 23.10 15.16 5.97
N ARG A 439 21.85 15.30 5.52
CA ARG A 439 20.74 14.57 6.13
C ARG A 439 20.90 13.06 5.90
N ALA A 440 20.79 12.28 6.96
CA ALA A 440 20.91 10.83 6.91
C ALA A 440 19.59 10.17 6.48
N VAL A 441 19.66 8.90 6.14
CA VAL A 441 18.49 8.05 5.98
C VAL A 441 17.78 7.92 7.33
N SER A 442 16.45 8.08 7.33
CA SER A 442 15.66 7.81 8.54
C SER A 442 14.97 6.46 8.46
N THR A 443 14.91 5.78 9.60
CA THR A 443 14.23 4.49 9.73
C THR A 443 13.33 4.51 10.96
N THR A 444 12.18 3.83 10.85
CA THR A 444 11.34 3.55 12.02
C THR A 444 11.03 2.06 12.14
N SER A 445 10.70 1.61 13.32
CA SER A 445 10.15 0.27 13.55
C SER A 445 9.10 0.29 14.64
N SER A 446 8.08 -0.59 14.52
CA SER A 446 7.00 -0.76 15.50
C SER A 446 6.30 -2.09 15.28
N ARG A 447 5.55 -2.59 16.28
CA ARG A 447 4.72 -3.79 16.12
C ARG A 447 3.51 -3.54 15.24
N GLU A 448 2.93 -2.33 15.33
CA GLU A 448 1.79 -1.93 14.52
C GLU A 448 2.04 -0.55 13.93
N LEU A 449 1.64 -0.38 12.69
CA LEU A 449 1.60 0.90 11.99
C LEU A 449 0.21 1.07 11.39
N LEU A 450 -0.38 2.25 11.59
CA LEU A 450 -1.66 2.67 10.99
C LEU A 450 -1.45 4.05 10.37
N ALA A 451 -1.72 4.19 9.08
CA ALA A 451 -1.71 5.47 8.38
C ALA A 451 -3.09 5.77 7.79
N HIS A 452 -3.49 7.02 7.82
CA HIS A 452 -4.70 7.52 7.20
C HIS A 452 -4.36 8.49 6.07
N PHE A 453 -5.18 8.48 5.04
CA PHE A 453 -4.99 9.29 3.84
C PHE A 453 -6.19 10.21 3.62
N ASP A 454 -5.92 11.39 3.13
CA ASP A 454 -6.95 12.32 2.71
C ASP A 454 -7.61 11.83 1.41
N PRO A 455 -8.94 11.66 1.37
CA PRO A 455 -9.62 11.08 0.22
C PRO A 455 -9.61 11.95 -1.04
N GLN A 456 -9.32 13.25 -0.92
CA GLN A 456 -9.29 14.17 -2.06
C GLN A 456 -7.89 14.31 -2.66
N THR A 457 -6.87 14.33 -1.82
CA THR A 457 -5.49 14.55 -2.24
C THR A 457 -4.67 13.28 -2.34
N SER A 458 -5.15 12.16 -1.78
CA SER A 458 -4.44 10.89 -1.60
C SER A 458 -3.11 11.03 -0.85
N ARG A 459 -2.95 12.11 -0.07
CA ARG A 459 -1.78 12.32 0.77
C ARG A 459 -2.04 11.76 2.16
N MET A 460 -1.00 11.25 2.80
CA MET A 460 -1.07 10.82 4.18
C MET A 460 -1.44 12.02 5.07
N SER A 461 -2.47 11.86 5.89
CA SER A 461 -2.93 12.88 6.85
C SER A 461 -2.40 12.65 8.25
N SER A 462 -2.32 11.37 8.66
CA SER A 462 -1.77 10.97 9.95
C SER A 462 -1.18 9.58 9.89
N MET A 463 -0.23 9.32 10.80
CA MET A 463 0.36 8.00 10.98
C MET A 463 0.53 7.71 12.47
N GLU A 464 0.15 6.52 12.90
CA GLU A 464 0.39 6.00 14.24
C GLU A 464 1.27 4.77 14.18
N GLN A 465 2.24 4.69 15.07
CA GLN A 465 3.09 3.52 15.27
C GLN A 465 3.03 3.12 16.75
N ALA A 466 2.64 1.90 17.03
CA ALA A 466 2.46 1.39 18.38
C ALA A 466 3.24 0.09 18.62
N GLY A 467 3.65 -0.13 19.87
CA GLY A 467 4.42 -1.29 20.28
C GLY A 467 5.90 -1.16 19.93
N ASP A 468 6.71 -0.78 20.93
CA ASP A 468 8.16 -0.68 20.85
C ASP A 468 8.67 0.22 19.71
N PHE A 469 8.02 1.38 19.55
CA PHE A 469 8.43 2.35 18.53
C PHE A 469 9.90 2.74 18.70
N ALA A 470 10.64 2.67 17.61
CA ALA A 470 12.01 3.17 17.48
C ALA A 470 12.19 3.96 16.20
N TYR A 471 12.94 5.05 16.28
CA TYR A 471 13.33 5.91 15.18
C TYR A 471 14.83 6.13 15.20
N GLU A 472 15.47 6.11 14.03
CA GLU A 472 16.88 6.43 13.86
C GLU A 472 17.10 7.26 12.58
N GLU A 473 17.83 8.38 12.70
CA GLU A 473 18.32 9.21 11.59
C GLU A 473 19.73 9.71 11.93
N GLY A 474 20.73 9.04 11.42
CA GLY A 474 22.13 9.30 11.81
C GLY A 474 22.33 9.13 13.31
N GLU A 475 22.66 10.23 14.01
CA GLU A 475 22.84 10.24 15.47
C GLU A 475 21.54 10.52 16.23
N HIS A 476 20.48 10.97 15.55
CA HIS A 476 19.17 11.21 16.16
C HIS A 476 18.42 9.90 16.35
N LYS A 477 17.95 9.66 17.57
CA LYS A 477 17.21 8.46 17.94
C LYS A 477 16.00 8.83 18.78
N ALA A 478 14.90 8.12 18.55
CA ALA A 478 13.74 8.22 19.42
C ALA A 478 13.16 6.83 19.75
N ARG A 479 12.57 6.69 20.93
CA ARG A 479 11.86 5.49 21.37
C ARG A 479 10.64 5.87 22.18
N ALA A 480 9.57 5.08 22.05
CA ALA A 480 8.36 5.22 22.85
C ALA A 480 7.52 3.94 22.75
N ALA A 481 6.52 3.77 23.59
CA ALA A 481 5.54 2.72 23.36
C ALA A 481 4.65 3.05 22.16
N LYS A 482 4.36 4.34 21.93
CA LYS A 482 3.55 4.83 20.81
C LYS A 482 4.12 6.13 20.24
N ALA A 483 4.08 6.27 18.91
CA ALA A 483 4.36 7.50 18.19
C ALA A 483 3.20 7.82 17.26
N SER A 484 2.81 9.09 17.18
CA SER A 484 1.83 9.58 16.20
C SER A 484 2.37 10.80 15.48
N LEU A 485 2.13 10.84 14.17
CA LEU A 485 2.46 11.94 13.28
C LEU A 485 1.16 12.56 12.76
N ASP A 486 1.01 13.86 12.92
CA ASP A 486 -0.01 14.67 12.27
C ASP A 486 0.68 15.53 11.20
N GLU A 487 0.49 15.16 9.92
CA GLU A 487 1.10 15.85 8.78
C GLU A 487 0.55 17.29 8.63
N GLY A 488 -0.73 17.50 8.94
CA GLY A 488 -1.36 18.83 8.84
C GLY A 488 -0.76 19.84 9.81
N GLN A 489 -0.38 19.39 11.00
CA GLN A 489 0.24 20.20 12.04
C GLN A 489 1.78 20.12 12.02
N ASN A 490 2.38 19.20 11.30
CA ASN A 490 3.80 18.85 11.32
C ASN A 490 4.29 18.49 12.75
N VAL A 491 3.50 17.73 13.49
CA VAL A 491 3.77 17.38 14.88
C VAL A 491 3.93 15.88 15.05
N ILE A 492 5.02 15.50 15.71
CA ILE A 492 5.23 14.16 16.22
C ILE A 492 4.94 14.14 17.71
N LEU A 493 4.13 13.19 18.15
CA LEU A 493 3.84 12.92 19.55
C LEU A 493 4.37 11.52 19.90
N LEU A 494 5.25 11.46 20.91
CA LEU A 494 5.76 10.23 21.49
C LEU A 494 5.11 10.05 22.86
N GLU A 495 4.58 8.87 23.15
CA GLU A 495 3.83 8.59 24.38
C GLU A 495 4.32 7.31 25.06
N THR A 496 4.31 7.36 26.40
CA THR A 496 4.66 6.26 27.29
C THR A 496 6.12 5.84 27.16
N GLY A 497 6.92 6.34 28.09
CA GLY A 497 8.37 6.08 28.12
C GLY A 497 9.11 6.69 26.93
N ALA A 498 8.66 7.88 26.51
CA ALA A 498 9.25 8.61 25.39
C ALA A 498 10.70 8.99 25.69
N ARG A 499 11.59 8.76 24.75
CA ARG A 499 12.99 9.17 24.80
C ARG A 499 13.46 9.65 23.44
N VAL A 500 14.10 10.81 23.43
CA VAL A 500 14.81 11.35 22.26
C VAL A 500 16.28 11.51 22.63
N ALA A 501 17.17 11.26 21.68
CA ALA A 501 18.61 11.37 21.87
C ALA A 501 19.29 11.82 20.58
N ASP A 502 20.39 12.54 20.73
CA ASP A 502 21.32 12.91 19.66
C ASP A 502 22.77 12.74 20.14
N ALA A 503 23.76 13.17 19.33
CA ALA A 503 25.17 13.15 19.69
C ALA A 503 25.48 13.95 20.96
N THR A 504 24.68 14.93 21.32
CA THR A 504 24.93 15.87 22.42
C THR A 504 24.23 15.47 23.71
N GLY A 505 23.19 14.62 23.64
CA GLY A 505 22.46 14.22 24.83
C GLY A 505 21.18 13.47 24.61
N SER A 506 20.37 13.36 25.67
CA SER A 506 19.06 12.69 25.59
C SER A 506 18.06 13.30 26.55
N THR A 507 16.78 13.22 26.19
CA THR A 507 15.65 13.59 27.03
C THR A 507 14.65 12.44 27.08
N SER A 508 14.18 12.09 28.27
CA SER A 508 13.16 11.07 28.52
C SER A 508 12.00 11.68 29.29
N ALA A 509 10.78 11.26 28.99
CA ALA A 509 9.55 11.71 29.65
C ALA A 509 8.41 10.70 29.39
N ASP A 510 7.27 10.88 30.04
CA ASP A 510 6.07 10.08 29.68
C ASP A 510 5.56 10.46 28.30
N ARG A 511 5.65 11.76 27.94
CA ARG A 511 5.20 12.30 26.66
C ARG A 511 6.19 13.34 26.15
N ILE A 512 6.51 13.24 24.83
CA ILE A 512 7.31 14.23 24.11
C ILE A 512 6.54 14.64 22.84
N ARG A 513 6.31 15.94 22.67
CA ARG A 513 5.70 16.53 21.47
C ARG A 513 6.75 17.34 20.74
N LEU A 514 7.00 17.02 19.47
CA LEU A 514 7.99 17.65 18.60
C LEU A 514 7.29 18.37 17.43
N ASP A 515 7.61 19.63 17.22
CA ASP A 515 7.26 20.36 15.99
C ASP A 515 8.38 20.15 14.96
N GLN A 516 8.07 19.46 13.87
CA GLN A 516 9.08 19.13 12.85
C GLN A 516 9.56 20.35 12.04
N ARG A 517 8.75 21.41 11.99
CA ARG A 517 9.06 22.62 11.23
C ARG A 517 10.06 23.50 11.97
N THR A 518 9.86 23.68 13.30
CA THR A 518 10.70 24.55 14.12
C THR A 518 11.80 23.78 14.86
N GLY A 519 11.66 22.46 15.01
CA GLY A 519 12.54 21.64 15.85
C GLY A 519 12.30 21.83 17.35
N ASP A 520 11.28 22.61 17.74
CA ASP A 520 10.90 22.85 19.12
C ASP A 520 10.19 21.62 19.69
N PHE A 521 10.42 21.31 20.95
CA PHE A 521 9.74 20.21 21.57
C PHE A 521 9.36 20.46 23.03
N THR A 522 8.31 19.82 23.46
CA THR A 522 7.87 19.80 24.85
C THR A 522 7.91 18.38 25.39
N ALA A 523 8.42 18.23 26.63
CA ALA A 523 8.41 16.96 27.34
C ALA A 523 7.63 17.12 28.65
N ALA A 524 6.78 16.15 28.97
CA ALA A 524 5.93 16.18 30.15
C ALA A 524 5.82 14.80 30.81
N GLY A 525 5.71 14.80 32.15
CA GLY A 525 5.64 13.60 32.97
C GLY A 525 7.02 13.02 33.26
N GLY A 526 7.59 13.35 34.43
CA GLY A 526 8.86 12.78 34.91
C GLY A 526 10.04 13.01 33.98
N VAL A 527 10.20 14.25 33.50
CA VAL A 527 11.25 14.62 32.55
C VAL A 527 12.63 14.40 33.15
N THR A 528 13.49 13.72 32.41
CA THR A 528 14.91 13.57 32.71
C THR A 528 15.70 13.87 31.43
N SER A 529 16.64 14.82 31.51
CA SER A 529 17.53 15.12 30.39
C SER A 529 18.99 14.99 30.79
N SER A 530 19.84 14.61 29.85
CA SER A 530 21.27 14.47 30.01
C SER A 530 21.97 15.09 28.80
N ARG A 531 23.00 15.89 29.03
CA ARG A 531 23.82 16.52 28.01
C ARG A 531 25.30 16.25 28.27
N LEU A 532 25.99 15.83 27.22
CA LEU A 532 27.43 15.66 27.24
C LEU A 532 28.14 17.03 27.27
N PRO A 533 29.26 17.18 27.97
CA PRO A 533 30.07 18.41 27.94
C PRO A 533 30.63 18.64 26.53
N ASP A 534 30.56 19.88 26.05
CA ASP A 534 31.22 20.25 24.81
C ASP A 534 32.75 20.13 24.94
N LYS A 535 33.40 19.73 23.85
CA LYS A 535 34.87 19.56 23.82
C LYS A 535 35.62 20.86 24.16
N ASP A 536 35.02 22.02 23.85
CA ASP A 536 35.55 23.35 24.12
C ASP A 536 35.18 23.90 25.50
N GLU A 537 34.09 23.38 26.14
CA GLU A 537 33.64 23.76 27.48
C GLU A 537 34.57 23.26 28.60
N LYS A 538 35.40 22.23 28.35
CA LYS A 538 36.29 21.62 29.32
C LYS A 538 37.35 22.55 29.94
N LYS A 539 37.54 23.76 29.41
CA LYS A 539 38.56 24.73 29.82
C LYS A 539 38.05 25.90 30.65
N ASN A 540 36.75 26.10 30.76
CA ASN A 540 36.16 27.26 31.43
C ASN A 540 35.38 26.80 32.68
N SER A 541 35.68 27.41 33.84
CA SER A 541 34.92 27.15 35.06
C SER A 541 33.52 27.75 34.93
N GLN A 542 32.50 26.93 34.92
CA GLN A 542 31.11 27.30 34.95
C GLN A 542 30.49 26.97 36.31
N MET A 543 29.30 27.51 36.61
CA MET A 543 28.57 27.20 37.84
C MET A 543 28.27 25.71 38.00
N LEU A 544 27.90 25.06 36.88
CA LEU A 544 27.85 23.61 36.74
C LEU A 544 28.93 23.22 35.73
N SER A 545 30.10 22.85 36.20
CA SER A 545 31.24 22.46 35.37
C SER A 545 31.79 21.12 35.82
N GLY A 546 32.32 20.36 34.86
CA GLY A 546 32.91 19.05 35.06
C GLY A 546 33.00 18.24 33.79
N ASP A 547 33.74 17.11 33.88
CA ASP A 547 33.84 16.14 32.80
C ASP A 547 32.61 15.23 32.67
N GLU A 548 31.72 15.29 33.67
CA GLU A 548 30.50 14.50 33.72
C GLU A 548 29.35 15.16 32.89
N PRO A 549 28.40 14.40 32.43
CA PRO A 549 27.23 14.95 31.74
C PRO A 549 26.41 15.89 32.65
N LEU A 550 25.97 17.02 32.12
CA LEU A 550 24.98 17.86 32.76
C LEU A 550 23.63 17.13 32.72
N GLN A 551 22.99 17.00 33.87
CA GLN A 551 21.70 16.33 33.99
C GLN A 551 20.68 17.29 34.55
N ALA A 552 19.40 17.11 34.10
CA ALA A 552 18.28 17.86 34.64
C ALA A 552 17.05 16.95 34.81
N GLN A 553 16.24 17.26 35.80
CA GLN A 553 14.98 16.59 36.08
C GLN A 553 13.90 17.62 36.42
N ALA A 554 12.69 17.43 35.87
CA ALA A 554 11.55 18.30 36.12
C ALA A 554 10.23 17.55 35.84
N ARG A 555 9.09 18.18 36.12
CA ARG A 555 7.79 17.64 35.66
C ARG A 555 7.51 17.94 34.21
N LYS A 556 7.96 19.09 33.72
CA LYS A 556 7.78 19.55 32.34
C LYS A 556 9.08 20.19 31.84
N MET A 557 9.35 20.06 30.55
CA MET A 557 10.43 20.75 29.86
C MET A 557 9.89 21.27 28.53
N GLU A 558 10.32 22.47 28.15
CA GLU A 558 10.05 23.08 26.87
C GLU A 558 11.37 23.51 26.24
N SER A 559 11.62 23.08 25.01
CA SER A 559 12.80 23.45 24.23
C SER A 559 12.33 24.25 23.02
N THR A 560 12.84 25.44 22.85
CA THR A 560 12.48 26.37 21.79
C THR A 560 13.70 26.90 21.05
N ASN A 561 13.49 27.61 19.94
CA ASN A 561 14.53 28.20 19.11
C ASN A 561 15.59 27.19 18.65
N HIS A 562 15.16 26.03 18.12
CA HIS A 562 16.07 24.96 17.72
C HIS A 562 16.97 24.47 18.87
N ASN A 563 16.36 24.23 20.01
CA ASN A 563 17.02 23.73 21.23
C ASN A 563 18.06 24.72 21.83
N ARG A 564 17.89 26.03 21.57
CA ARG A 564 18.75 27.08 22.16
C ARG A 564 18.26 27.53 23.52
N THR A 565 16.96 27.62 23.72
CA THR A 565 16.34 27.99 25.00
C THR A 565 15.59 26.79 25.54
N ILE A 566 15.85 26.46 26.81
CA ILE A 566 15.22 25.34 27.50
C ILE A 566 14.61 25.86 28.79
N HIS A 567 13.34 25.59 29.01
CA HIS A 567 12.59 25.86 30.24
C HIS A 567 12.22 24.56 30.93
N TYR A 568 12.63 24.41 32.18
CA TYR A 568 12.25 23.31 33.07
C TYR A 568 11.31 23.80 34.14
N GLU A 569 10.19 23.15 34.35
CA GLU A 569 9.11 23.57 35.26
C GLU A 569 8.65 22.40 36.15
N GLY A 570 8.26 22.74 37.38
CA GLY A 570 7.63 21.82 38.31
C GLY A 570 8.62 21.07 39.21
N GLY A 571 9.43 21.79 39.95
CA GLY A 571 10.45 21.25 40.86
C GLY A 571 11.69 20.84 40.09
N ALA A 572 12.19 21.77 39.28
CA ALA A 572 13.37 21.55 38.44
C ALA A 572 14.63 21.34 39.29
N THR A 573 15.41 20.36 38.91
CA THR A 573 16.71 20.06 39.47
C THR A 573 17.70 19.86 38.35
N MET A 574 18.83 20.56 38.42
CA MET A 574 19.93 20.46 37.47
C MET A 574 21.25 20.18 38.20
N TRP A 575 22.05 19.26 37.70
CA TRP A 575 23.32 18.90 38.36
C TRP A 575 24.38 18.43 37.37
N GLN A 576 25.61 18.64 37.74
CA GLN A 576 26.80 18.14 37.05
C GLN A 576 27.83 17.74 38.08
N GLY A 577 28.26 16.50 38.10
CA GLY A 577 29.08 15.96 39.20
C GLY A 577 28.38 16.14 40.54
N ALA A 578 29.10 16.75 41.50
CA ALA A 578 28.57 17.03 42.84
C ALA A 578 27.76 18.33 42.93
N ASN A 579 27.85 19.22 41.94
CA ASN A 579 27.19 20.52 41.95
C ASN A 579 25.74 20.40 41.50
N ARG A 580 24.84 21.14 42.18
CA ARG A 580 23.39 21.01 41.96
C ARG A 580 22.67 22.33 42.15
N ILE A 581 21.66 22.58 41.30
CA ILE A 581 20.70 23.67 41.43
C ILE A 581 19.31 23.04 41.48
N GLN A 582 18.50 23.48 42.41
CA GLN A 582 17.07 23.12 42.49
C GLN A 582 16.24 24.40 42.56
N ALA A 583 15.11 24.43 41.86
CA ALA A 583 14.17 25.56 41.84
C ALA A 583 12.78 25.05 41.43
N ASP A 584 11.76 25.92 41.52
CA ASP A 584 10.44 25.62 40.96
C ASP A 584 10.49 25.63 39.44
N ALA A 585 11.28 26.55 38.83
CA ALA A 585 11.56 26.63 37.42
C ALA A 585 13.04 26.98 37.16
N ILE A 586 13.59 26.46 36.05
CA ILE A 586 14.95 26.75 35.58
C ILE A 586 14.90 27.00 34.07
N ASP A 587 15.38 28.17 33.67
CA ASP A 587 15.59 28.57 32.28
C ASP A 587 17.05 28.51 31.90
N VAL A 588 17.39 27.89 30.76
CA VAL A 588 18.74 27.79 30.23
C VAL A 588 18.78 28.42 28.84
N ASP A 589 19.60 29.44 28.67
CA ASP A 589 19.92 30.05 27.38
C ASP A 589 21.30 29.57 26.94
N ARG A 590 21.33 28.67 25.98
CA ARG A 590 22.58 28.08 25.47
C ARG A 590 23.41 29.05 24.65
N GLU A 591 22.76 29.99 23.96
CA GLU A 591 23.45 30.97 23.12
C GLU A 591 24.18 32.00 23.97
N LYS A 592 23.52 32.49 25.02
CA LYS A 592 24.08 33.44 25.98
C LYS A 592 24.88 32.74 27.09
N ARG A 593 24.84 31.39 27.11
CA ARG A 593 25.43 30.61 28.22
C ARG A 593 24.95 31.09 29.59
N GLY A 594 23.65 31.34 29.69
CA GLY A 594 23.00 31.85 30.88
C GLY A 594 22.04 30.85 31.50
N LEU A 595 21.84 31.00 32.80
CA LEU A 595 20.84 30.23 33.56
C LEU A 595 20.07 31.17 34.45
N GLN A 596 18.75 31.01 34.48
CA GLN A 596 17.87 31.66 35.44
C GLN A 596 17.14 30.60 36.22
N ALA A 597 17.00 30.77 37.54
CA ALA A 597 16.22 29.88 38.38
C ALA A 597 15.31 30.67 39.26
N ASP A 598 14.06 30.28 39.33
CA ASP A 598 12.99 31.00 40.01
C ASP A 598 12.21 30.05 40.95
N GLY A 599 11.86 30.59 42.10
CA GLY A 599 11.08 29.92 43.12
C GLY A 599 11.90 28.87 43.93
N ASN A 600 12.00 29.09 45.24
CA ASN A 600 12.66 28.15 46.18
C ASN A 600 14.03 27.68 45.74
N VAL A 601 14.83 28.58 45.17
CA VAL A 601 16.17 28.22 44.62
C VAL A 601 17.09 27.76 45.75
N VAL A 602 17.71 26.59 45.52
CA VAL A 602 18.79 26.05 46.37
C VAL A 602 19.90 25.62 45.46
N THR A 603 21.09 26.14 45.72
CA THR A 603 22.33 25.76 45.01
C THR A 603 23.27 25.03 45.96
N TRP A 604 23.82 23.91 45.58
CA TRP A 604 24.86 23.16 46.29
C TRP A 604 26.12 23.17 45.43
N LEU A 605 27.20 23.76 45.95
CA LEU A 605 28.50 23.82 45.28
C LEU A 605 29.53 23.13 46.14
N TRP A 606 30.22 22.15 45.63
CA TRP A 606 31.32 21.44 46.26
C TRP A 606 32.63 22.00 45.75
N GLU A 607 33.44 22.54 46.63
CA GLU A 607 34.76 23.08 46.35
C GLU A 607 35.86 22.14 46.85
N GLN A 608 36.73 21.73 45.93
CA GLN A 608 37.97 21.00 46.31
C GLN A 608 38.95 21.96 46.97
N PRO A 609 39.60 21.59 48.07
CA PRO A 609 40.64 22.40 48.68
C PRO A 609 41.80 22.64 47.72
N ARG A 610 42.42 23.82 47.79
CA ARG A 610 43.57 24.16 46.97
C ARG A 610 44.77 23.30 47.46
N ASN A 611 45.29 22.42 46.60
CA ASN A 611 46.51 21.65 46.86
C ASN A 611 47.74 22.55 46.69
N ASP A 612 47.94 23.52 47.56
CA ASP A 612 49.24 24.22 47.73
C ASP A 612 50.06 23.49 48.83
N ALA A 613 51.06 22.70 48.38
CA ALA A 613 52.00 21.93 49.17
C ALA A 613 51.46 20.65 49.89
N ALA A 614 52.06 19.59 49.53
CA ALA A 614 52.26 18.23 49.97
C ALA A 614 51.93 17.82 51.45
N THR A 615 50.78 18.20 52.01
CA THR A 615 50.34 17.58 53.26
C THR A 615 48.80 17.78 53.43
N ALA A 616 48.14 16.63 53.60
CA ALA A 616 46.74 16.44 54.02
C ALA A 616 45.66 16.86 53.04
N THR A 617 44.94 15.86 52.51
CA THR A 617 43.67 15.93 51.87
C THR A 617 42.62 16.55 52.79
N SER A 618 42.44 17.86 52.72
CA SER A 618 41.28 18.50 53.37
C SER A 618 40.00 18.04 52.69
N PRO A 619 38.93 17.72 53.41
CA PRO A 619 37.68 17.31 52.82
C PRO A 619 37.07 18.46 51.96
N PRO A 620 36.39 18.15 50.87
CA PRO A 620 35.69 19.17 50.07
C PRO A 620 34.68 19.95 50.92
N VAL A 621 34.58 21.24 50.67
CA VAL A 621 33.69 22.14 51.41
C VAL A 621 32.41 22.37 50.65
N LEU A 622 31.26 22.06 51.25
CA LEU A 622 29.94 22.31 50.71
C LEU A 622 29.48 23.74 50.97
N THR A 623 29.18 24.49 49.91
CA THR A 623 28.49 25.78 49.96
C THR A 623 27.06 25.60 49.50
N VAL A 624 26.11 25.99 50.35
CA VAL A 624 24.67 25.97 50.02
C VAL A 624 24.15 27.39 50.02
N VAL A 625 23.54 27.82 48.92
CA VAL A 625 22.87 29.11 48.80
C VAL A 625 21.37 28.88 48.56
N ARG A 626 20.54 29.57 49.35
CA ARG A 626 19.07 29.58 49.20
C ARG A 626 18.61 31.00 48.92
N ALA A 627 17.76 31.14 47.88
CA ALA A 627 17.15 32.42 47.49
C ALA A 627 15.84 32.19 46.73
N PRO A 628 14.97 33.18 46.60
CA PRO A 628 13.84 33.11 45.66
C PRO A 628 14.25 33.10 44.19
N HIS A 629 15.35 33.80 43.83
CA HIS A 629 15.78 33.96 42.43
C HIS A 629 17.28 33.84 42.30
N LEU A 630 17.73 33.25 41.17
CA LEU A 630 19.12 33.16 40.74
C LEU A 630 19.21 33.51 39.26
N VAL A 631 20.16 34.36 38.90
CA VAL A 631 20.60 34.59 37.53
C VAL A 631 22.09 34.33 37.43
N TYR A 632 22.49 33.47 36.52
CA TYR A 632 23.89 33.19 36.24
C TYR A 632 24.24 33.52 34.79
N ALA A 633 25.31 34.25 34.57
CA ALA A 633 25.86 34.60 33.28
C ALA A 633 27.29 34.09 33.16
N ASP A 634 27.54 33.24 32.15
CA ASP A 634 28.84 32.57 32.00
C ASP A 634 29.93 33.50 31.47
N ASP A 635 29.60 34.52 30.69
CA ASP A 635 30.52 35.53 30.15
C ASP A 635 31.21 36.32 31.27
N THR A 636 30.45 36.65 32.30
CA THR A 636 30.91 37.36 33.50
C THR A 636 31.25 36.43 34.67
N ARG A 637 30.90 35.15 34.54
CA ARG A 637 30.97 34.13 35.63
C ARG A 637 30.31 34.58 36.93
N LEU A 638 29.25 35.34 36.77
CA LEU A 638 28.54 35.97 37.86
C LEU A 638 27.22 35.29 38.17
N ALA A 639 27.07 34.80 39.39
CA ALA A 639 25.83 34.30 39.94
C ALA A 639 25.22 35.39 40.88
N VAL A 640 24.04 35.85 40.55
CA VAL A 640 23.28 36.86 41.34
C VAL A 640 22.05 36.21 41.96
N TYR A 641 22.02 36.14 43.26
CA TYR A 641 20.91 35.67 44.08
C TYR A 641 20.15 36.84 44.66
N THR A 642 18.86 36.85 44.55
CA THR A 642 18.01 37.96 45.01
C THR A 642 16.75 37.50 45.75
N GLY A 643 16.11 38.44 46.49
CA GLY A 643 14.85 38.21 47.19
C GLY A 643 14.97 37.70 48.63
N GLY A 644 16.14 37.83 49.22
CA GLY A 644 16.45 37.30 50.53
C GLY A 644 17.29 36.01 50.44
N VAL A 645 18.57 36.12 50.67
CA VAL A 645 19.56 35.08 50.43
C VAL A 645 20.07 34.53 51.76
N LEU A 646 20.20 33.22 51.83
CA LEU A 646 20.89 32.49 52.91
C LEU A 646 22.02 31.60 52.32
N LEU A 647 23.25 31.99 52.52
CA LEU A 647 24.43 31.20 52.24
C LEU A 647 24.89 30.45 53.49
N THR A 648 25.22 29.17 53.34
CA THR A 648 25.82 28.34 54.38
C THR A 648 27.05 27.66 53.83
N ARG A 649 28.22 27.80 54.48
CA ARG A 649 29.47 27.17 54.10
C ARG A 649 30.20 26.69 55.36
N GLY A 650 30.21 25.39 55.62
CA GLY A 650 30.72 24.85 56.86
C GLY A 650 30.06 25.51 58.07
N VAL A 651 30.88 26.18 58.91
CA VAL A 651 30.43 26.92 60.12
C VAL A 651 29.99 28.36 59.82
N LEU A 652 30.14 28.83 58.58
CA LEU A 652 29.77 30.16 58.12
C LEU A 652 28.32 30.20 57.60
N ARG A 653 27.56 31.20 58.04
CA ARG A 653 26.24 31.48 57.56
C ARG A 653 26.10 32.99 57.23
N VAL A 654 25.63 33.29 56.02
CA VAL A 654 25.44 34.68 55.56
C VAL A 654 23.98 34.89 55.16
N LYS A 655 23.35 35.91 55.69
CA LYS A 655 22.04 36.39 55.22
C LYS A 655 22.22 37.75 54.58
N SER A 656 21.48 38.03 53.49
CA SER A 656 21.43 39.31 52.78
C SER A 656 20.18 39.42 51.93
N ARG A 657 19.89 40.59 51.37
CA ARG A 657 18.82 40.75 50.35
C ARG A 657 19.30 40.27 48.99
N GLU A 658 20.56 40.50 48.64
CA GLU A 658 21.21 40.13 47.41
C GLU A 658 22.59 39.54 47.71
N LEU A 659 22.99 38.55 46.91
CA LEU A 659 24.35 37.99 46.93
C LEU A 659 24.87 37.85 45.50
N ARG A 660 25.99 38.47 45.20
CA ARG A 660 26.73 38.34 43.94
C ARG A 660 27.96 37.49 44.14
N ALA A 661 28.01 36.32 43.52
CA ALA A 661 29.10 35.39 43.61
C ALA A 661 29.85 35.33 42.27
N TYR A 662 31.11 35.65 42.26
CA TYR A 662 32.00 35.57 41.07
C TYR A 662 32.79 34.29 41.13
N LEU A 663 32.71 33.49 40.07
CA LEU A 663 33.46 32.23 39.95
C LEU A 663 34.85 32.47 39.36
N ALA A 664 35.79 31.62 39.69
CA ALA A 664 37.19 31.75 39.27
C ALA A 664 37.38 31.58 37.76
N GLU A 665 38.44 32.21 37.19
CA GLU A 665 38.71 32.20 35.75
C GLU A 665 39.33 30.90 35.24
N SER A 666 39.92 30.06 36.06
CA SER A 666 40.62 28.87 35.64
C SER A 666 40.42 27.70 36.60
N GLY A 667 40.29 26.51 36.06
CA GLY A 667 40.11 25.24 36.74
C GLY A 667 38.84 24.52 36.36
N ALA A 668 38.85 23.19 36.48
CA ALA A 668 37.70 22.34 36.20
C ALA A 668 36.59 22.45 37.27
N ASP A 669 36.80 23.21 38.33
CA ASP A 669 35.92 23.30 39.47
C ASP A 669 35.23 24.66 39.57
N SER A 670 33.96 24.66 39.95
CA SER A 670 33.13 25.85 40.17
C SER A 670 33.58 26.57 41.48
N ARG A 671 34.81 27.08 41.50
CA ARG A 671 35.36 27.75 42.70
C ARG A 671 34.88 29.19 42.78
N LEU A 672 34.55 29.60 44.01
CA LEU A 672 34.26 30.99 44.32
C LEU A 672 35.56 31.80 44.32
N ASP A 673 35.63 32.87 43.54
CA ASP A 673 36.72 33.87 43.59
C ASP A 673 36.41 34.94 44.65
N LYS A 674 35.28 35.58 44.55
CA LYS A 674 34.80 36.62 45.49
C LYS A 674 33.30 36.62 45.54
N ALA A 675 32.72 37.10 46.67
CA ALA A 675 31.32 37.25 46.82
C ALA A 675 30.99 38.63 47.51
N PHE A 676 29.94 39.26 47.02
CA PHE A 676 29.42 40.50 47.55
C PHE A 676 27.99 40.29 48.03
N ALA A 677 27.73 40.63 49.30
CA ALA A 677 26.41 40.54 49.90
C ALA A 677 25.92 41.97 50.19
N ASP A 678 24.69 42.26 49.78
CA ASP A 678 24.09 43.58 49.88
C ASP A 678 22.72 43.53 50.58
N GLY A 679 22.49 44.55 51.43
CA GLY A 679 21.22 44.80 52.09
C GLY A 679 21.01 43.97 53.36
N ALA A 680 21.07 44.61 54.52
CA ALA A 680 20.85 43.99 55.84
C ALA A 680 21.69 42.71 56.04
N VAL A 681 22.98 42.79 55.76
CA VAL A 681 23.90 41.62 55.82
C VAL A 681 24.07 41.19 57.25
N GLU A 682 23.84 39.90 57.51
CA GLU A 682 24.16 39.22 58.78
C GLU A 682 25.10 38.04 58.47
N ILE A 683 26.25 38.02 59.10
CA ILE A 683 27.27 36.96 58.98
C ILE A 683 27.43 36.28 60.34
N VAL A 684 27.23 34.99 60.42
CA VAL A 684 27.41 34.17 61.60
C VAL A 684 28.47 33.15 61.35
N GLN A 685 29.54 33.12 62.11
CA GLN A 685 30.57 32.10 62.08
C GLN A 685 30.67 31.41 63.47
N SER A 686 30.43 30.14 63.54
CA SER A 686 30.35 29.35 64.76
C SER A 686 31.32 28.17 64.77
N PRO A 687 32.68 28.41 64.87
CA PRO A 687 33.60 27.33 65.12
C PRO A 687 33.40 26.80 66.55
N PRO A 688 33.95 25.66 66.94
CA PRO A 688 33.72 25.00 68.23
C PRO A 688 34.10 25.85 69.48
N ASP A 689 35.03 26.79 69.37
CA ASP A 689 35.56 27.58 70.44
C ASP A 689 34.94 28.98 70.60
N ARG A 690 34.22 29.49 69.58
CA ARG A 690 33.66 30.85 69.57
C ARG A 690 32.53 31.01 68.58
N THR A 691 31.73 32.07 68.77
CA THR A 691 30.79 32.51 67.80
C THR A 691 31.03 33.96 67.42
N ARG A 692 31.06 34.27 66.11
CA ARG A 692 31.14 35.63 65.54
C ARG A 692 29.94 36.00 64.81
N ASN A 693 29.35 37.17 65.13
CA ASN A 693 28.21 37.71 64.42
C ASN A 693 28.61 39.07 63.85
N GLY A 694 28.70 39.16 62.53
CA GLY A 694 28.92 40.40 61.79
C GLY A 694 27.61 40.94 61.21
N SER A 695 27.41 42.26 61.23
CA SER A 695 26.28 42.94 60.58
C SER A 695 26.72 44.18 59.84
N ALA A 696 26.19 44.42 58.64
CA ALA A 696 26.48 45.57 57.79
C ALA A 696 25.41 45.76 56.72
N GLU A 697 25.42 46.84 55.95
CA GLU A 697 24.64 46.95 54.73
C GLU A 697 25.29 46.28 53.52
N HIS A 698 26.64 46.17 53.52
CA HIS A 698 27.44 45.57 52.47
C HIS A 698 28.55 44.72 53.06
N ALA A 699 28.77 43.53 52.49
CA ALA A 699 29.90 42.67 52.84
C ALA A 699 30.57 42.16 51.56
N GLU A 700 31.90 42.11 51.59
CA GLU A 700 32.75 41.56 50.56
C GLU A 700 33.50 40.38 51.11
N TYR A 701 33.58 39.29 50.40
CA TYR A 701 34.40 38.10 50.67
C TYR A 701 35.37 37.84 49.54
N TYR A 702 36.65 37.72 49.83
CA TYR A 702 37.70 37.36 48.86
C TYR A 702 38.32 36.03 49.26
N THR A 703 38.18 35.03 48.39
CA THR A 703 38.57 33.66 48.68
C THR A 703 40.10 33.51 48.78
N ALA A 704 40.89 34.20 47.94
CA ALA A 704 42.33 34.11 47.89
C ALA A 704 43.00 34.50 49.29
N ASP A 705 42.49 35.56 49.83
CA ASP A 705 43.02 36.11 51.11
C ASP A 705 42.19 35.66 52.32
N GLN A 706 41.11 34.88 52.10
CA GLN A 706 40.10 34.56 53.13
C GLN A 706 39.67 35.82 53.93
N LYS A 707 39.49 36.92 53.20
CA LYS A 707 39.21 38.26 53.74
C LYS A 707 37.73 38.59 53.63
N VAL A 708 37.16 39.08 54.76
CA VAL A 708 35.83 39.62 54.86
C VAL A 708 35.90 41.11 55.15
N ILE A 709 35.23 41.92 54.34
CA ILE A 709 35.08 43.39 54.56
C ILE A 709 33.62 43.70 54.78
N LEU A 710 33.30 44.41 55.89
CA LEU A 710 31.95 44.90 56.23
C LEU A 710 31.91 46.41 56.09
N ARG A 711 30.94 46.93 55.31
CA ARG A 711 30.76 48.37 55.04
C ARG A 711 29.30 48.79 55.15
N GLY A 712 29.08 50.04 55.46
CA GLY A 712 27.77 50.69 55.48
C GLY A 712 26.81 50.27 56.58
N GLY A 713 25.87 51.12 56.98
CA GLY A 713 24.85 50.84 58.00
C GLY A 713 25.41 50.60 59.41
N ARG A 714 26.56 51.11 59.75
CA ARG A 714 27.31 50.79 61.02
C ARG A 714 27.75 49.35 61.12
N PRO A 715 28.80 48.93 60.39
CA PRO A 715 29.37 47.61 60.53
C PRO A 715 29.65 47.27 61.96
N LYS A 716 29.19 46.11 62.39
CA LYS A 716 29.36 45.61 63.79
C LYS A 716 29.79 44.15 63.75
N LEU A 717 30.75 43.80 64.58
CA LEU A 717 31.23 42.47 64.88
C LEU A 717 31.08 42.15 66.34
N ILE A 718 30.38 41.08 66.67
CA ILE A 718 30.17 40.57 68.01
C ILE A 718 30.92 39.22 68.09
N GLU A 719 31.93 39.08 68.94
CA GLU A 719 32.58 37.80 69.21
C GLU A 719 32.19 37.33 70.60
N VAL A 720 31.82 36.07 70.73
CA VAL A 720 31.48 35.39 71.95
C VAL A 720 32.45 34.23 72.14
N LYS A 721 33.29 34.25 73.17
CA LYS A 721 34.24 33.19 73.49
C LYS A 721 34.10 32.84 74.94
N GLY A 722 33.48 31.74 75.26
CA GLY A 722 33.11 31.37 76.60
C GLY A 722 32.29 32.49 77.31
N PRO A 723 32.73 32.99 78.49
CA PRO A 723 32.05 34.07 79.23
C PRO A 723 32.30 35.48 78.65
N THR A 724 33.22 35.62 77.65
CA THR A 724 33.65 36.94 77.14
C THR A 724 32.75 37.27 75.85
N LYS A 725 32.20 38.49 75.84
CA LYS A 725 31.52 39.02 74.68
C LYS A 725 32.22 40.31 74.25
N ASP A 726 32.81 40.31 73.06
CA ASP A 726 33.47 41.46 72.48
C ASP A 726 32.62 42.04 71.42
N THR A 727 32.39 43.35 71.40
CA THR A 727 31.61 44.08 70.44
C THR A 727 32.45 45.14 69.77
N THR A 728 32.69 45.07 68.50
CA THR A 728 33.46 46.04 67.73
C THR A 728 32.59 46.68 66.68
N GLU A 729 32.54 48.02 66.65
CA GLU A 729 31.79 48.81 65.65
C GLU A 729 32.78 49.79 64.98
N GLY A 730 32.56 50.03 63.66
CA GLY A 730 33.41 50.95 62.90
C GLY A 730 32.69 51.50 61.68
N ASN A 731 33.38 52.20 60.81
CA ASN A 731 32.91 52.61 59.49
C ASN A 731 33.19 51.49 58.45
N GLU A 732 34.27 50.76 58.68
CA GLU A 732 34.60 49.56 57.89
C GLU A 732 35.32 48.56 58.85
N LEU A 733 34.92 47.28 58.72
CA LEU A 733 35.55 46.19 59.41
C LEU A 733 36.18 45.23 58.43
N THR A 734 37.46 44.97 58.48
CA THR A 734 38.15 43.99 57.64
C THR A 734 38.70 42.85 58.50
N TYR A 735 38.14 41.65 58.28
CA TYR A 735 38.58 40.44 59.00
C TYR A 735 39.35 39.48 58.06
N PHE A 736 40.51 39.05 58.45
CA PHE A 736 41.35 38.08 57.81
C PHE A 736 41.22 36.72 58.54
N ALA A 737 40.65 35.74 57.93
CA ALA A 737 40.40 34.45 58.59
C ALA A 737 41.67 33.59 58.70
N ASN A 738 42.70 33.82 57.87
CA ASN A 738 43.94 33.05 57.88
C ASN A 738 44.76 33.29 59.14
N ASP A 739 44.85 34.51 59.63
CA ASP A 739 45.66 34.94 60.77
C ASP A 739 44.83 35.55 61.92
N ASP A 740 43.48 35.37 61.87
CA ASP A 740 42.53 35.80 62.88
C ASP A 740 42.65 37.33 63.23
N ARG A 741 42.97 38.12 62.19
CA ARG A 741 43.25 39.57 62.36
C ARG A 741 42.01 40.41 61.93
N LEU A 742 41.64 41.35 62.79
CA LEU A 742 40.64 42.33 62.56
C LEU A 742 41.20 43.72 62.37
N LEU A 743 40.96 44.39 61.26
CA LEU A 743 41.23 45.81 61.04
C LEU A 743 39.94 46.58 61.17
N VAL A 744 39.97 47.71 61.93
CA VAL A 744 38.76 48.53 62.14
C VAL A 744 39.09 49.97 61.74
N ASN A 745 38.31 50.45 60.78
CA ASN A 745 38.40 51.83 60.31
C ASN A 745 37.27 52.68 60.91
N GLY A 746 37.60 53.76 61.61
CA GLY A 746 36.63 54.75 62.02
C GLY A 746 36.62 55.94 61.08
N ALA A 747 35.51 56.74 61.09
CA ALA A 747 35.45 58.01 60.39
C ALA A 747 35.82 59.13 61.34
N SER A 748 36.34 60.25 60.83
CA SER A 748 36.68 61.42 61.62
C SER A 748 35.57 61.95 62.50
N SER A 749 34.29 61.77 62.10
CA SER A 749 33.09 62.10 62.83
C SER A 749 32.53 61.01 63.75
N ARG A 750 33.04 59.77 63.62
CA ARG A 750 32.63 58.57 64.38
C ARG A 750 33.78 57.63 64.54
N PRO A 751 34.47 57.63 65.65
CA PRO A 751 35.58 56.76 65.94
C PRO A 751 35.17 55.30 66.05
N ALA A 752 36.06 54.36 65.74
CA ALA A 752 35.86 52.94 65.97
C ALA A 752 35.75 52.66 67.48
N THR A 753 34.83 51.79 67.85
CA THR A 753 34.64 51.41 69.26
C THR A 753 34.74 49.90 69.44
N SER A 754 35.43 49.49 70.49
CA SER A 754 35.48 48.08 70.92
C SER A 754 35.07 48.02 72.38
N GLN A 755 34.11 47.17 72.71
CA GLN A 755 33.62 46.96 74.08
C GLN A 755 33.78 45.49 74.47
N ILE A 756 34.49 45.23 75.58
CA ILE A 756 34.72 43.88 76.09
C ILE A 756 33.90 43.71 77.36
N HIS A 757 32.93 42.75 77.31
CA HIS A 757 32.18 42.38 78.52
C HIS A 757 32.61 41.00 78.98
N LYS A 758 33.14 40.92 80.19
CA LYS A 758 33.39 39.65 80.86
C LYS A 758 32.21 39.28 81.71
N GLY A 759 31.57 38.15 81.37
CA GLY A 759 30.55 37.59 82.23
C GLY A 759 31.15 37.20 83.58
N LYS A 760 30.40 37.36 84.66
CA LYS A 760 30.76 36.92 86.01
C LYS A 760 30.79 35.39 86.08
#